data_351bc99972233c8183154a4b473fb5cb
#
_entry.id   351bc99972233c8183154a4b473fb5cb
#
_cell.length_a   1.000
_cell.length_b   1.000
_cell.length_c   1.000
_cell.angle_alpha   90.00
_cell.angle_beta   90.00
_cell.angle_gamma   90.00
#
_symmetry.space_group_name_H-M   'P 1'
#
loop_
_entity.id
_entity.type
_entity.pdbx_description
1 polymer ?
#
loop_
_entity_poly.entity_id
_entity_poly.type
_entity_poly.pdbx_seq_one_letter_code
_entity_poly.pdbx_strand_id
1 'polypeptide(L)'
;MRFGSYAAVLFASSWVLALPVRANAQGAAPRLAAEEPAVTPPAVTPPELTHFEPASYPPEAVAARLDANVVLALDIDDAGHVTTATVSESAGHGFDEAAQRAALRFVFQPARRADQPVKSRILYRYSFHFQPPAPAAASAVPKRAGRLFGSVTVVGTKSPLAGARLRFSRAELVLAERLTDADGRFDSGELSAGTYRVSIEAAGFDVFVATEQLTDGEDSELNYGLVPFSSTSRTITVQGTRPTRELTRHAVSRRELSMSPGTSGDALRGIENMPGVSRTPALSGLLVVRGNADQTTPVFVDGLWIPNVYHFGGLSSVVPTEMLDEVNFYPGNFSVRYGRALAGVVDAHLRETRADGRYHGLAQIDLIDARVMAEGPVPGLKGWNFIGGFRRSHIDAWLGPVLNQRDTYITAAPVYYDYQLIFDRRPTPDSYLRIGLLGFDDRFALINKNSATGGKLDTINSTLGIGVIYKARLAPDVKLDATVSVARSHQRFALSSSNIDLLAQSVITRGEVAWQLWRGVTLRSGWDVLASPYRASGAFPDTAGIDAPDIGTSVSLPSNQFNRHALFMNPALFAEMELRPTDRWQLVNGVRADYTFEIGRLDVSPRMALRYTLVPGTPSTVLKAGSGLFQQAPDLVAMILKNPSTRLRSQRSFQNSLGVEQELSAQVKLSVEGFYNLLDNLISAQPNARGVVDYNNYGKGRILGTELMLRYAADQHFFGWVSYTLSRSERTWVPGQPSRLFELDQTHILTALGSYRLGRGWELGMRFRYVTGNLYTPCRSSLFSSTGTSYVCVQGPLDSERLPAFHQLDVRVDKRFVFASWTLGVYLDLINAYNRKNPDFLQSNYDFSRSQPQSASLPIIPSFGVRGEL
;
A
#
# COMPACT_ATOMS: atom_id res chain seq x y z
N MET A 1 35.19 -30.53 1.93
CA MET A 1 34.55 -31.28 0.85
C MET A 1 33.35 -32.03 1.41
N ARG A 2 32.13 -31.48 1.32
CA ARG A 2 30.81 -32.13 1.44
C ARG A 2 29.78 -31.06 1.02
N PHE A 3 29.69 -30.85 -0.29
CA PHE A 3 28.72 -29.96 -0.96
C PHE A 3 27.54 -30.72 -1.60
N GLY A 4 27.38 -32.00 -1.27
CA GLY A 4 26.45 -32.90 -2.00
C GLY A 4 25.05 -33.08 -1.43
N SER A 5 24.75 -32.58 -0.21
CA SER A 5 23.49 -32.99 0.45
C SER A 5 22.43 -31.87 0.54
N TYR A 6 22.75 -30.62 0.21
CA TYR A 6 21.79 -29.52 0.28
C TYR A 6 21.10 -29.16 -1.04
N ALA A 7 21.66 -29.61 -2.17
CA ALA A 7 21.02 -29.41 -3.49
C ALA A 7 19.81 -30.33 -3.73
N ALA A 8 19.75 -31.49 -3.04
CA ALA A 8 18.63 -32.43 -3.19
C ALA A 8 17.35 -32.04 -2.44
N VAL A 9 17.46 -31.17 -1.41
CA VAL A 9 16.30 -30.71 -0.63
C VAL A 9 15.57 -29.54 -1.31
N LEU A 10 16.26 -28.78 -2.15
CA LEU A 10 15.68 -27.64 -2.88
C LEU A 10 14.85 -28.08 -4.11
N PHE A 11 15.06 -29.28 -4.63
CA PHE A 11 14.28 -29.82 -5.75
C PHE A 11 13.04 -30.63 -5.29
N ALA A 12 12.98 -31.08 -4.04
CA ALA A 12 11.87 -31.84 -3.51
C ALA A 12 10.64 -31.05 -3.10
N SER A 13 10.78 -29.72 -2.91
CA SER A 13 9.66 -28.84 -2.53
C SER A 13 8.79 -28.36 -3.70
N SER A 14 9.18 -28.65 -4.94
CA SER A 14 8.42 -28.26 -6.14
C SER A 14 7.45 -29.33 -6.65
N TRP A 15 7.32 -30.47 -5.97
CA TRP A 15 6.54 -31.64 -6.44
C TRP A 15 5.43 -32.08 -5.48
N VAL A 16 4.93 -31.25 -4.60
CA VAL A 16 3.79 -31.58 -3.73
C VAL A 16 2.52 -30.91 -4.22
N LEU A 17 2.10 -31.24 -5.43
CA LEU A 17 0.71 -31.01 -5.90
C LEU A 17 0.32 -32.07 -6.94
N ALA A 18 0.45 -33.35 -6.54
CA ALA A 18 -0.25 -34.45 -7.20
C ALA A 18 -0.46 -35.57 -6.20
N LEU A 19 -1.53 -35.51 -5.44
CA LEU A 19 -2.05 -36.66 -4.71
C LEU A 19 -3.11 -37.31 -5.57
N PRO A 20 -2.94 -38.60 -5.97
CA PRO A 20 -4.03 -39.36 -6.54
C PRO A 20 -4.91 -39.90 -5.40
N VAL A 21 -6.18 -39.58 -5.44
CA VAL A 21 -7.21 -40.25 -4.64
C VAL A 21 -7.27 -41.73 -5.12
N ARG A 22 -6.87 -42.67 -4.26
CA ARG A 22 -7.14 -44.06 -4.43
C ARG A 22 -8.54 -44.37 -3.89
N ALA A 23 -9.45 -44.70 -4.78
CA ALA A 23 -10.66 -45.44 -4.43
C ALA A 23 -10.41 -46.95 -4.69
N ASN A 24 -10.48 -47.74 -3.63
CA ASN A 24 -10.54 -49.18 -3.72
C ASN A 24 -11.93 -49.62 -4.22
N ALA A 25 -11.97 -50.39 -5.28
CA ALA A 25 -13.06 -51.33 -5.53
C ALA A 25 -12.51 -52.57 -6.23
N GLN A 26 -12.58 -53.71 -5.55
CA GLN A 26 -12.34 -55.03 -6.07
C GLN A 26 -13.50 -55.46 -6.98
N GLY A 27 -13.19 -56.09 -8.09
CA GLY A 27 -14.19 -56.74 -8.95
C GLY A 27 -13.55 -57.30 -10.22
N ALA A 28 -13.63 -58.64 -10.37
CA ALA A 28 -12.94 -59.54 -11.31
C ALA A 28 -13.17 -59.25 -12.80
N ALA A 29 -12.20 -59.70 -13.58
CA ALA A 29 -12.14 -59.75 -15.05
C ALA A 29 -13.25 -60.61 -15.68
N PRO A 30 -13.50 -60.50 -17.02
CA PRO A 30 -12.75 -61.34 -17.98
C PRO A 30 -12.28 -60.56 -19.25
N ARG A 31 -11.25 -61.17 -19.85
CA ARG A 31 -10.65 -60.82 -21.14
C ARG A 31 -11.63 -61.07 -22.29
N LEU A 32 -11.67 -60.07 -23.23
CA LEU A 32 -12.02 -60.33 -24.63
C LEU A 32 -11.35 -59.33 -25.57
N ALA A 33 -10.66 -59.91 -26.55
CA ALA A 33 -10.37 -59.47 -27.91
C ALA A 33 -9.92 -58.05 -28.23
N ALA A 34 -8.79 -58.04 -28.93
CA ALA A 34 -8.23 -56.89 -29.64
C ALA A 34 -9.18 -56.41 -30.76
N GLU A 35 -9.52 -55.11 -30.78
CA GLU A 35 -10.07 -54.44 -31.95
C GLU A 35 -9.09 -53.38 -32.45
N GLU A 36 -9.02 -53.31 -33.77
CA GLU A 36 -8.17 -52.42 -34.57
C GLU A 36 -8.41 -50.90 -34.26
N PRO A 37 -7.44 -50.01 -34.56
CA PRO A 37 -7.59 -48.60 -34.29
C PRO A 37 -8.64 -47.97 -35.21
N ALA A 38 -9.71 -47.48 -34.63
CA ALA A 38 -10.71 -46.65 -35.30
C ALA A 38 -10.08 -45.34 -35.81
N VAL A 39 -10.12 -45.14 -37.12
CA VAL A 39 -9.76 -43.91 -37.80
C VAL A 39 -10.65 -42.80 -37.28
N THR A 40 -10.10 -41.84 -36.57
CA THR A 40 -10.77 -40.63 -36.13
C THR A 40 -11.21 -39.83 -37.38
N PRO A 41 -12.49 -39.53 -37.57
CA PRO A 41 -12.92 -38.70 -38.72
C PRO A 41 -12.24 -37.30 -38.63
N PRO A 42 -11.83 -36.75 -39.78
CA PRO A 42 -11.19 -35.41 -39.77
C PRO A 42 -12.09 -34.36 -39.13
N ALA A 43 -11.49 -33.52 -38.25
CA ALA A 43 -12.18 -32.49 -37.55
C ALA A 43 -12.87 -31.52 -38.54
N VAL A 44 -14.17 -31.28 -38.35
CA VAL A 44 -14.95 -30.33 -39.14
C VAL A 44 -15.04 -29.01 -38.36
N THR A 45 -14.57 -27.91 -38.96
CA THR A 45 -14.77 -26.59 -38.41
C THR A 45 -16.17 -26.09 -38.80
N PRO A 46 -17.00 -25.67 -37.82
CA PRO A 46 -18.36 -25.15 -38.15
C PRO A 46 -18.30 -23.83 -38.92
N PRO A 47 -19.38 -23.46 -39.63
CA PRO A 47 -19.46 -22.18 -40.32
C PRO A 47 -19.60 -21.02 -39.31
N GLU A 48 -18.97 -19.87 -39.59
CA GLU A 48 -19.03 -18.67 -38.75
C GLU A 48 -19.72 -17.51 -39.50
N LEU A 49 -20.67 -16.85 -38.85
CA LEU A 49 -21.45 -15.76 -39.47
C LEU A 49 -20.56 -14.53 -39.67
N THR A 50 -20.37 -14.08 -40.91
CA THR A 50 -19.58 -12.93 -41.29
C THR A 50 -20.42 -11.70 -41.63
N HIS A 51 -21.62 -11.90 -42.15
CA HIS A 51 -22.55 -10.83 -42.45
C HIS A 51 -23.95 -11.17 -41.97
N PHE A 52 -24.51 -10.31 -41.14
CA PHE A 52 -25.84 -10.42 -40.56
C PHE A 52 -26.77 -9.37 -41.16
N GLU A 53 -27.93 -9.77 -41.71
CA GLU A 53 -28.96 -8.90 -42.19
C GLU A 53 -30.09 -8.84 -41.17
N PRO A 54 -30.45 -7.66 -40.63
CA PRO A 54 -31.57 -7.56 -39.69
C PRO A 54 -32.91 -7.78 -40.33
N ALA A 55 -33.73 -8.66 -39.76
CA ALA A 55 -35.11 -8.87 -40.19
C ALA A 55 -36.01 -7.69 -39.83
N SER A 56 -36.89 -7.32 -40.78
CA SER A 56 -37.91 -6.33 -40.49
C SER A 56 -38.93 -6.89 -39.49
N TYR A 57 -39.22 -6.12 -38.45
CA TYR A 57 -40.15 -6.54 -37.41
C TYR A 57 -41.59 -6.61 -37.95
N PRO A 58 -42.31 -7.74 -37.74
CA PRO A 58 -43.64 -7.87 -38.33
C PRO A 58 -44.64 -6.85 -37.76
N PRO A 59 -45.52 -6.21 -38.59
CA PRO A 59 -46.45 -5.18 -38.15
C PRO A 59 -47.45 -5.67 -37.07
N GLU A 60 -47.90 -6.92 -37.15
CA GLU A 60 -48.78 -7.54 -36.17
C GLU A 60 -48.10 -7.72 -34.80
N ALA A 61 -46.82 -8.10 -34.80
CA ALA A 61 -46.02 -8.24 -33.59
C ALA A 61 -45.67 -6.89 -32.95
N VAL A 62 -45.50 -5.83 -33.74
CA VAL A 62 -45.29 -4.45 -33.25
C VAL A 62 -46.53 -3.99 -32.47
N ALA A 63 -47.73 -4.24 -32.98
CA ALA A 63 -49.00 -3.85 -32.33
C ALA A 63 -49.17 -4.58 -30.98
N ALA A 64 -48.75 -5.83 -30.91
CA ALA A 64 -48.87 -6.67 -29.70
C ALA A 64 -47.67 -6.60 -28.74
N ARG A 65 -46.57 -5.87 -29.09
CA ARG A 65 -45.32 -5.73 -28.32
C ARG A 65 -44.71 -7.08 -27.94
N LEU A 66 -44.61 -8.01 -28.86
CA LEU A 66 -44.18 -9.38 -28.62
C LEU A 66 -42.70 -9.57 -28.89
N ASP A 67 -41.99 -10.14 -27.98
CA ASP A 67 -40.64 -10.72 -28.24
C ASP A 67 -40.76 -12.15 -28.75
N ALA A 68 -39.89 -12.58 -29.64
CA ALA A 68 -39.95 -13.93 -30.19
C ALA A 68 -38.60 -14.50 -30.57
N ASN A 69 -38.49 -15.83 -30.55
CA ASN A 69 -37.34 -16.56 -31.06
C ASN A 69 -37.81 -17.53 -32.16
N VAL A 70 -37.23 -17.43 -33.32
CA VAL A 70 -37.44 -18.36 -34.44
C VAL A 70 -36.18 -19.21 -34.61
N VAL A 71 -36.32 -20.51 -34.62
CA VAL A 71 -35.20 -21.40 -34.94
C VAL A 71 -35.29 -21.80 -36.41
N LEU A 72 -34.23 -21.46 -37.15
CA LEU A 72 -34.13 -21.75 -38.58
C LEU A 72 -33.07 -22.86 -38.81
N ALA A 73 -33.38 -23.82 -39.68
CA ALA A 73 -32.38 -24.72 -40.26
C ALA A 73 -31.86 -24.03 -41.54
N LEU A 74 -30.58 -23.69 -41.54
CA LEU A 74 -29.89 -23.01 -42.65
C LEU A 74 -29.01 -24.00 -43.39
N ASP A 75 -29.19 -24.14 -44.71
CA ASP A 75 -28.26 -24.83 -45.60
C ASP A 75 -27.29 -23.80 -46.16
N ILE A 76 -25.99 -24.02 -45.93
CA ILE A 76 -24.91 -23.11 -46.31
C ILE A 76 -24.06 -23.84 -47.35
N ASP A 77 -23.79 -23.18 -48.47
CA ASP A 77 -22.96 -23.74 -49.56
C ASP A 77 -21.44 -23.63 -49.20
N ASP A 78 -20.61 -24.13 -50.08
CA ASP A 78 -19.16 -24.10 -50.00
C ASP A 78 -18.54 -22.71 -50.19
N ALA A 79 -19.32 -21.72 -50.67
CA ALA A 79 -18.96 -20.32 -50.73
C ALA A 79 -19.39 -19.51 -49.48
N GLY A 80 -20.21 -20.13 -48.58
CA GLY A 80 -20.68 -19.49 -47.35
C GLY A 80 -22.05 -18.80 -47.48
N HIS A 81 -22.75 -18.93 -48.63
CA HIS A 81 -24.07 -18.34 -48.78
C HIS A 81 -25.15 -19.30 -48.30
N VAL A 82 -26.21 -18.73 -47.68
CA VAL A 82 -27.37 -19.49 -47.25
C VAL A 82 -28.25 -19.77 -48.51
N THR A 83 -28.34 -21.03 -48.86
CA THR A 83 -29.13 -21.47 -50.03
C THR A 83 -30.60 -21.78 -49.69
N THR A 84 -30.81 -22.23 -48.43
CA THR A 84 -32.16 -22.56 -47.93
C THR A 84 -32.27 -22.17 -46.45
N ALA A 85 -33.40 -21.59 -46.04
CA ALA A 85 -33.72 -21.30 -44.64
C ALA A 85 -35.12 -21.87 -44.35
N THR A 86 -35.23 -22.91 -43.55
CA THR A 86 -36.49 -23.54 -43.16
C THR A 86 -36.73 -23.33 -41.67
N VAL A 87 -37.97 -23.01 -41.29
CA VAL A 87 -38.33 -22.85 -39.87
C VAL A 87 -38.37 -24.24 -39.22
N SER A 88 -37.56 -24.39 -38.17
CA SER A 88 -37.54 -25.58 -37.35
C SER A 88 -38.40 -25.46 -36.11
N GLU A 89 -38.44 -24.23 -35.49
CA GLU A 89 -39.34 -23.89 -34.42
C GLU A 89 -40.00 -22.54 -34.76
N SER A 90 -41.34 -22.56 -34.88
CA SER A 90 -42.16 -21.40 -35.27
C SER A 90 -42.47 -20.52 -34.06
N ALA A 91 -42.42 -19.20 -34.28
CA ALA A 91 -42.89 -18.23 -33.28
C ALA A 91 -44.24 -17.58 -33.69
N GLY A 92 -44.72 -17.78 -34.92
CA GLY A 92 -45.98 -17.20 -35.41
C GLY A 92 -45.90 -15.67 -35.60
N HIS A 93 -47.06 -15.01 -35.70
CA HIS A 93 -47.21 -13.56 -35.78
C HIS A 93 -46.36 -12.87 -36.85
N GLY A 94 -45.98 -13.58 -37.95
CA GLY A 94 -45.17 -13.07 -39.03
C GLY A 94 -43.65 -13.07 -38.75
N PHE A 95 -43.22 -13.54 -37.60
CA PHE A 95 -41.79 -13.65 -37.26
C PHE A 95 -41.04 -14.68 -38.11
N ASP A 96 -41.70 -15.77 -38.44
CA ASP A 96 -41.14 -16.88 -39.21
C ASP A 96 -40.70 -16.43 -40.60
N GLU A 97 -41.61 -15.76 -41.34
CA GLU A 97 -41.34 -15.25 -42.68
C GLU A 97 -40.29 -14.10 -42.67
N ALA A 98 -40.33 -13.28 -41.61
CA ALA A 98 -39.34 -12.21 -41.43
C ALA A 98 -37.93 -12.77 -41.19
N ALA A 99 -37.79 -13.77 -40.30
CA ALA A 99 -36.54 -14.45 -40.03
C ALA A 99 -36.00 -15.21 -41.23
N GLN A 100 -36.86 -15.94 -41.97
CA GLN A 100 -36.45 -16.65 -43.20
C GLN A 100 -35.88 -15.71 -44.27
N ARG A 101 -36.58 -14.59 -44.54
CA ARG A 101 -36.16 -13.61 -45.55
C ARG A 101 -34.83 -12.97 -45.20
N ALA A 102 -34.57 -12.69 -43.93
CA ALA A 102 -33.32 -12.14 -43.45
C ALA A 102 -32.19 -13.18 -43.53
N ALA A 103 -32.47 -14.40 -43.09
CA ALA A 103 -31.48 -15.48 -43.06
C ALA A 103 -30.94 -15.91 -44.44
N LEU A 104 -31.77 -15.76 -45.49
CA LEU A 104 -31.34 -16.02 -46.87
C LEU A 104 -30.31 -14.98 -47.38
N ARG A 105 -30.11 -13.88 -46.66
CA ARG A 105 -29.11 -12.87 -46.98
C ARG A 105 -27.87 -12.94 -46.08
N PHE A 106 -27.81 -13.92 -45.15
CA PHE A 106 -26.65 -14.11 -44.32
C PHE A 106 -25.51 -14.66 -45.12
N VAL A 107 -24.29 -14.25 -44.76
CA VAL A 107 -23.06 -14.79 -45.33
C VAL A 107 -22.22 -15.34 -44.19
N PHE A 108 -21.77 -16.58 -44.35
CA PHE A 108 -20.92 -17.30 -43.42
C PHE A 108 -19.53 -17.52 -43.99
N GLN A 109 -18.54 -17.66 -43.17
CA GLN A 109 -17.35 -18.37 -43.52
C GLN A 109 -17.75 -19.86 -43.61
N PRO A 110 -17.55 -20.57 -44.77
CA PRO A 110 -18.07 -21.91 -44.92
C PRO A 110 -17.45 -22.92 -43.97
N ALA A 111 -18.19 -23.94 -43.57
CA ALA A 111 -17.65 -25.04 -42.82
C ALA A 111 -16.47 -25.69 -43.57
N ARG A 112 -15.45 -26.12 -42.82
CA ARG A 112 -14.26 -26.74 -43.42
C ARG A 112 -14.06 -28.16 -42.89
N ARG A 113 -13.69 -29.11 -43.82
CA ARG A 113 -13.24 -30.43 -43.47
C ARG A 113 -11.84 -30.63 -44.06
N ALA A 114 -10.83 -30.85 -43.25
CA ALA A 114 -9.43 -30.92 -43.69
C ALA A 114 -9.03 -29.74 -44.58
N ASP A 115 -9.35 -28.52 -44.12
CA ASP A 115 -9.12 -27.22 -44.81
C ASP A 115 -9.87 -26.99 -46.13
N GLN A 116 -10.68 -27.94 -46.60
CA GLN A 116 -11.55 -27.71 -47.77
C GLN A 116 -12.92 -27.23 -47.35
N PRO A 117 -13.48 -26.14 -47.98
CA PRO A 117 -14.81 -25.67 -47.70
C PRO A 117 -15.84 -26.74 -48.13
N VAL A 118 -16.84 -26.97 -47.24
CA VAL A 118 -17.89 -27.96 -47.46
C VAL A 118 -19.25 -27.40 -47.15
N LYS A 119 -20.26 -27.88 -47.86
CA LYS A 119 -21.66 -27.55 -47.57
C LYS A 119 -22.03 -28.03 -46.14
N SER A 120 -22.80 -27.21 -45.43
CA SER A 120 -23.19 -27.55 -44.08
C SER A 120 -24.63 -27.11 -43.79
N ARG A 121 -25.25 -27.79 -42.83
CA ARG A 121 -26.56 -27.40 -42.28
C ARG A 121 -26.38 -27.09 -40.79
N ILE A 122 -26.91 -25.90 -40.38
CA ILE A 122 -26.89 -25.48 -38.98
C ILE A 122 -28.27 -25.07 -38.53
N LEU A 123 -28.50 -25.15 -37.21
CA LEU A 123 -29.64 -24.53 -36.57
C LEU A 123 -29.23 -23.12 -36.08
N TYR A 124 -29.95 -22.13 -36.54
CA TYR A 124 -29.71 -20.73 -36.17
C TYR A 124 -30.93 -20.16 -35.44
N ARG A 125 -30.76 -19.62 -34.24
CA ARG A 125 -31.79 -18.97 -33.46
C ARG A 125 -31.81 -17.48 -33.77
N TYR A 126 -32.85 -16.99 -34.39
CA TYR A 126 -33.09 -15.59 -34.64
C TYR A 126 -33.99 -15.01 -33.52
N SER A 127 -33.45 -14.04 -32.74
CA SER A 127 -34.17 -13.41 -31.63
C SER A 127 -34.69 -12.04 -32.03
N PHE A 128 -36.02 -11.82 -31.89
CA PHE A 128 -36.64 -10.55 -32.03
C PHE A 128 -36.94 -9.95 -30.66
N HIS A 129 -36.41 -8.74 -30.40
CA HIS A 129 -36.69 -7.96 -29.20
C HIS A 129 -37.51 -6.74 -29.60
N PHE A 130 -38.64 -6.53 -28.96
CA PHE A 130 -39.48 -5.38 -29.19
C PHE A 130 -38.73 -4.11 -28.71
N GLN A 131 -38.30 -3.28 -29.64
CA GLN A 131 -37.94 -1.90 -29.37
C GLN A 131 -39.14 -1.03 -29.69
N PRO A 132 -39.64 -0.21 -28.72
CA PRO A 132 -40.66 0.76 -29.02
C PRO A 132 -40.22 1.57 -30.24
N PRO A 133 -41.06 1.76 -31.27
CA PRO A 133 -40.68 2.62 -32.39
C PRO A 133 -40.27 3.98 -31.81
N ALA A 134 -39.12 4.46 -32.16
CA ALA A 134 -38.75 5.84 -31.93
C ALA A 134 -39.91 6.69 -32.41
N PRO A 135 -40.41 7.68 -31.62
CA PRO A 135 -41.53 8.51 -32.03
C PRO A 135 -41.28 8.94 -33.46
N ALA A 136 -42.24 8.66 -34.34
CA ALA A 136 -42.16 8.92 -35.77
C ALA A 136 -41.64 10.33 -35.94
N ALA A 137 -40.51 10.44 -36.69
CA ALA A 137 -39.95 11.74 -37.03
C ALA A 137 -41.05 12.56 -37.63
N ALA A 138 -41.62 13.48 -36.83
CA ALA A 138 -42.45 14.54 -37.33
C ALA A 138 -41.72 15.17 -38.50
N SER A 139 -42.33 15.27 -39.62
CA SER A 139 -41.90 15.88 -40.86
C SER A 139 -40.84 16.95 -40.57
N ALA A 140 -39.66 16.79 -41.10
CA ALA A 140 -38.51 17.64 -40.79
C ALA A 140 -38.78 19.08 -41.26
N VAL A 141 -39.34 19.85 -40.30
CA VAL A 141 -39.12 21.30 -40.32
C VAL A 141 -37.58 21.44 -40.11
N PRO A 142 -36.84 22.20 -40.93
CA PRO A 142 -35.39 22.34 -40.75
C PRO A 142 -35.15 22.77 -39.31
N LYS A 143 -34.51 21.92 -38.50
CA LYS A 143 -34.13 22.21 -37.13
C LYS A 143 -33.24 23.42 -37.13
N ARG A 144 -33.69 24.52 -36.52
CA ARG A 144 -32.89 25.71 -36.35
C ARG A 144 -31.74 25.36 -35.39
N ALA A 145 -30.53 25.64 -35.83
CA ALA A 145 -29.35 25.50 -34.96
C ALA A 145 -29.47 26.51 -33.81
N GLY A 146 -29.18 26.08 -32.61
CA GLY A 146 -29.02 26.94 -31.43
C GLY A 146 -27.55 27.04 -31.00
N ARG A 147 -27.23 27.85 -30.05
CA ARG A 147 -25.85 28.02 -29.51
C ARG A 147 -25.80 27.84 -28.01
N LEU A 148 -24.71 27.25 -27.53
CA LEU A 148 -24.32 27.26 -26.14
C LEU A 148 -23.24 28.32 -25.95
N PHE A 149 -23.52 29.40 -25.26
CA PHE A 149 -22.59 30.50 -25.02
C PHE A 149 -22.58 30.92 -23.56
N GLY A 150 -21.57 31.67 -23.16
CA GLY A 150 -21.51 32.10 -21.77
C GLY A 150 -20.11 32.40 -21.27
N SER A 151 -19.84 32.14 -20.00
CA SER A 151 -18.54 32.46 -19.39
C SER A 151 -17.98 31.32 -18.53
N VAL A 152 -16.66 31.29 -18.48
CA VAL A 152 -15.89 30.44 -17.57
C VAL A 152 -15.17 31.32 -16.58
N THR A 153 -15.39 31.08 -15.30
CA THR A 153 -14.80 31.88 -14.20
C THR A 153 -14.08 31.00 -13.19
N VAL A 154 -13.23 31.58 -12.37
CA VAL A 154 -12.55 30.89 -11.27
C VAL A 154 -13.49 30.83 -10.07
N VAL A 155 -13.72 29.63 -9.51
CA VAL A 155 -14.52 29.45 -8.30
C VAL A 155 -13.85 30.19 -7.14
N GLY A 156 -14.62 31.01 -6.43
CA GLY A 156 -14.18 31.82 -5.28
C GLY A 156 -13.93 33.28 -5.64
N THR A 157 -13.22 33.57 -6.72
CA THR A 157 -12.88 34.94 -7.12
C THR A 157 -13.82 35.53 -8.15
N LYS A 158 -14.52 34.67 -8.89
CA LYS A 158 -15.33 35.03 -10.08
C LYS A 158 -14.52 35.77 -11.17
N SER A 159 -13.18 35.72 -11.11
CA SER A 159 -12.35 36.26 -12.17
C SER A 159 -12.54 35.47 -13.46
N PRO A 160 -12.59 36.13 -14.62
CA PRO A 160 -12.73 35.46 -15.90
C PRO A 160 -11.51 34.56 -16.20
N LEU A 161 -11.75 33.37 -16.78
CA LEU A 161 -10.72 32.42 -17.11
C LEU A 161 -10.49 32.38 -18.63
N ALA A 162 -9.46 33.10 -19.08
CA ALA A 162 -9.07 33.13 -20.49
C ALA A 162 -8.31 31.85 -20.89
N GLY A 163 -8.49 31.40 -22.14
CA GLY A 163 -7.77 30.25 -22.70
C GLY A 163 -8.23 28.88 -22.16
N ALA A 164 -9.37 28.81 -21.45
CA ALA A 164 -9.98 27.53 -21.11
C ALA A 164 -10.53 26.84 -22.35
N ARG A 165 -10.25 25.55 -22.52
CA ARG A 165 -10.68 24.72 -23.65
C ARG A 165 -11.99 24.01 -23.34
N LEU A 166 -13.04 24.33 -24.10
CA LEU A 166 -14.33 23.68 -24.01
C LEU A 166 -14.51 22.69 -25.17
N ARG A 167 -14.90 21.46 -24.87
CA ARG A 167 -15.27 20.43 -25.86
C ARG A 167 -16.72 20.09 -25.69
N PHE A 168 -17.49 20.22 -26.80
CA PHE A 168 -18.89 19.87 -26.85
C PHE A 168 -19.02 18.53 -27.57
N SER A 169 -19.46 17.47 -26.86
CA SER A 169 -19.53 16.12 -27.42
C SER A 169 -20.94 15.54 -27.28
N ARG A 170 -21.30 14.67 -28.22
CA ARG A 170 -22.55 13.88 -28.17
C ARG A 170 -22.18 12.42 -28.47
N ALA A 171 -22.57 11.48 -27.59
CA ALA A 171 -22.25 10.07 -27.74
C ALA A 171 -20.75 9.81 -28.08
N GLU A 172 -19.84 10.43 -27.31
CA GLU A 172 -18.38 10.35 -27.44
C GLU A 172 -17.76 11.06 -28.68
N LEU A 173 -18.57 11.55 -29.62
CA LEU A 173 -18.08 12.33 -30.74
C LEU A 173 -17.95 13.81 -30.36
N VAL A 174 -16.75 14.38 -30.46
CA VAL A 174 -16.52 15.83 -30.30
C VAL A 174 -17.05 16.56 -31.50
N LEU A 175 -18.07 17.42 -31.32
CA LEU A 175 -18.73 18.18 -32.39
C LEU A 175 -18.20 19.62 -32.51
N ALA A 176 -17.74 20.21 -31.41
CA ALA A 176 -17.12 21.51 -31.37
C ALA A 176 -16.04 21.60 -30.29
N GLU A 177 -14.98 22.35 -30.54
CA GLU A 177 -13.95 22.74 -29.55
C GLU A 177 -13.74 24.26 -29.65
N ARG A 178 -13.73 24.92 -28.47
CA ARG A 178 -13.59 26.38 -28.35
C ARG A 178 -12.63 26.73 -27.22
N LEU A 179 -12.01 27.91 -27.32
CA LEU A 179 -11.24 28.52 -26.23
C LEU A 179 -11.98 29.74 -25.72
N THR A 180 -11.93 30.00 -24.42
CA THR A 180 -12.45 31.24 -23.86
C THR A 180 -11.56 32.42 -24.26
N ASP A 181 -12.21 33.58 -24.48
CA ASP A 181 -11.53 34.85 -24.73
C ASP A 181 -10.90 35.49 -23.46
N ALA A 182 -10.38 36.71 -23.56
CA ALA A 182 -9.77 37.42 -22.46
C ALA A 182 -10.75 37.71 -21.29
N ASP A 183 -12.03 37.80 -21.57
CA ASP A 183 -13.10 38.01 -20.59
C ASP A 183 -13.70 36.65 -20.10
N GLY A 184 -13.07 35.53 -20.44
CA GLY A 184 -13.53 34.21 -20.07
C GLY A 184 -14.78 33.72 -20.82
N ARG A 185 -15.18 34.41 -21.89
CA ARG A 185 -16.40 34.10 -22.66
C ARG A 185 -16.14 33.03 -23.72
N PHE A 186 -17.16 32.23 -24.01
CA PHE A 186 -17.14 31.23 -25.06
C PHE A 186 -18.44 31.24 -25.87
N ASP A 187 -18.37 30.77 -27.11
CA ASP A 187 -19.50 30.50 -28.00
C ASP A 187 -19.23 29.20 -28.75
N SER A 188 -20.10 28.20 -28.59
CA SER A 188 -19.97 26.89 -29.25
C SER A 188 -20.03 26.96 -30.77
N GLY A 189 -20.61 28.02 -31.34
CA GLY A 189 -21.10 28.05 -32.69
C GLY A 189 -22.45 27.29 -32.81
N GLU A 190 -22.95 27.17 -34.03
CA GLU A 190 -24.22 26.51 -34.30
C GLU A 190 -24.17 25.00 -34.00
N LEU A 191 -25.04 24.57 -33.10
CA LEU A 191 -25.20 23.18 -32.69
C LEU A 191 -26.66 22.74 -32.91
N SER A 192 -26.91 21.50 -33.34
CA SER A 192 -28.26 20.95 -33.46
C SER A 192 -28.85 20.65 -32.09
N ALA A 193 -30.16 20.81 -31.90
CA ALA A 193 -30.85 20.47 -30.64
C ALA A 193 -30.52 19.07 -30.16
N GLY A 194 -30.31 18.93 -28.82
CA GLY A 194 -29.96 17.65 -28.17
C GLY A 194 -29.14 17.82 -26.90
N THR A 195 -28.76 16.71 -26.32
CA THR A 195 -27.98 16.66 -25.08
C THR A 195 -26.48 16.63 -25.43
N TYR A 196 -25.71 17.52 -24.83
CA TYR A 196 -24.27 17.68 -25.01
C TYR A 196 -23.54 17.44 -23.69
N ARG A 197 -22.44 16.70 -23.77
CA ARG A 197 -21.44 16.65 -22.70
C ARG A 197 -20.43 17.74 -22.95
N VAL A 198 -20.33 18.71 -22.05
CA VAL A 198 -19.38 19.81 -22.11
C VAL A 198 -18.23 19.50 -21.16
N SER A 199 -17.02 19.34 -21.69
CA SER A 199 -15.81 19.22 -20.85
C SER A 199 -14.96 20.47 -20.99
N ILE A 200 -14.50 21.03 -19.85
CA ILE A 200 -13.72 22.25 -19.80
C ILE A 200 -12.36 21.95 -19.15
N GLU A 201 -11.29 22.24 -19.87
CA GLU A 201 -9.91 22.05 -19.46
C GLU A 201 -9.17 23.39 -19.47
N ALA A 202 -8.47 23.71 -18.38
CA ALA A 202 -7.61 24.88 -18.30
C ALA A 202 -6.34 24.58 -17.50
N ALA A 203 -5.22 25.18 -17.87
CA ALA A 203 -3.96 25.00 -17.15
C ALA A 203 -4.09 25.51 -15.71
N GLY A 204 -3.83 24.64 -14.74
CA GLY A 204 -3.96 24.96 -13.31
C GLY A 204 -5.36 24.77 -12.72
N PHE A 205 -6.27 24.09 -13.43
CA PHE A 205 -7.65 23.85 -12.98
C PHE A 205 -8.04 22.38 -13.14
N ASP A 206 -8.94 21.90 -12.27
CA ASP A 206 -9.56 20.59 -12.40
C ASP A 206 -10.44 20.55 -13.67
N VAL A 207 -10.42 19.44 -14.40
CA VAL A 207 -11.31 19.26 -15.56
C VAL A 207 -12.75 19.30 -15.08
N PHE A 208 -13.53 20.21 -15.62
CA PHE A 208 -14.96 20.35 -15.33
C PHE A 208 -15.77 19.62 -16.41
N VAL A 209 -16.78 18.86 -16.02
CA VAL A 209 -17.70 18.18 -16.95
C VAL A 209 -19.13 18.45 -16.55
N ALA A 210 -19.95 18.91 -17.52
CA ALA A 210 -21.38 19.11 -17.37
C ALA A 210 -22.16 18.42 -18.51
N THR A 211 -23.42 18.20 -18.30
CA THR A 211 -24.36 17.74 -19.33
C THR A 211 -25.39 18.82 -19.55
N GLU A 212 -25.47 19.34 -20.77
CA GLU A 212 -26.33 20.46 -21.16
C GLU A 212 -27.34 20.03 -22.21
N GLN A 213 -28.55 20.55 -22.13
CA GLN A 213 -29.59 20.28 -23.10
C GLN A 213 -29.86 21.53 -23.93
N LEU A 214 -29.66 21.43 -25.25
CA LEU A 214 -29.93 22.50 -26.20
C LEU A 214 -31.29 22.23 -26.84
N THR A 215 -32.24 23.16 -26.71
CA THR A 215 -33.55 23.13 -27.35
C THR A 215 -33.48 23.64 -28.81
N ASP A 216 -34.46 23.30 -29.63
CA ASP A 216 -34.51 23.63 -31.07
C ASP A 216 -34.65 25.15 -31.28
N GLY A 217 -33.60 25.75 -31.93
CA GLY A 217 -33.55 27.18 -32.26
C GLY A 217 -33.39 28.12 -31.07
N GLU A 218 -33.09 27.65 -29.89
CA GLU A 218 -32.88 28.45 -28.67
C GLU A 218 -31.42 28.53 -28.31
N ASP A 219 -30.92 29.73 -28.07
CA ASP A 219 -29.56 29.97 -27.55
C ASP A 219 -29.58 29.84 -26.01
N SER A 220 -28.69 29.04 -25.44
CA SER A 220 -28.59 28.81 -23.99
C SER A 220 -27.34 29.46 -23.40
N GLU A 221 -27.52 30.37 -22.43
CA GLU A 221 -26.42 30.99 -21.71
C GLU A 221 -25.98 30.13 -20.52
N LEU A 222 -24.69 29.81 -20.46
CA LEU A 222 -24.09 28.90 -19.47
C LEU A 222 -22.91 29.56 -18.77
N ASN A 223 -22.90 29.51 -17.44
CA ASN A 223 -21.81 30.06 -16.64
C ASN A 223 -21.15 28.95 -15.82
N TYR A 224 -19.88 28.67 -16.12
CA TYR A 224 -19.12 27.63 -15.48
C TYR A 224 -18.09 28.20 -14.50
N GLY A 225 -17.91 27.50 -13.38
CA GLY A 225 -16.87 27.82 -12.41
C GLY A 225 -15.82 26.71 -12.33
N LEU A 226 -14.58 26.99 -12.66
CA LEU A 226 -13.48 26.04 -12.50
C LEU A 226 -12.77 26.23 -11.17
N VAL A 227 -12.44 25.10 -10.53
CA VAL A 227 -11.69 25.07 -9.28
C VAL A 227 -10.20 25.02 -9.60
N PRO A 228 -9.37 25.97 -9.13
CA PRO A 228 -7.92 25.90 -9.32
C PRO A 228 -7.34 24.60 -8.77
N PHE A 229 -6.34 24.02 -9.44
CA PHE A 229 -5.59 22.91 -8.87
C PHE A 229 -5.02 23.33 -7.52
N SER A 230 -5.48 22.72 -6.45
CA SER A 230 -4.67 22.69 -5.25
C SER A 230 -3.68 21.52 -5.36
N SER A 231 -2.55 21.64 -4.70
CA SER A 231 -1.52 20.57 -4.65
C SER A 231 -2.04 19.22 -4.13
N THR A 232 -3.26 19.20 -3.64
CA THR A 232 -4.00 18.01 -3.16
C THR A 232 -4.94 17.39 -4.19
N SER A 233 -5.22 18.03 -5.32
CA SER A 233 -6.10 17.50 -6.38
C SER A 233 -5.26 16.98 -7.55
N ARG A 234 -4.66 15.81 -7.41
CA ARG A 234 -4.25 15.05 -8.61
C ARG A 234 -5.49 14.38 -9.20
N THR A 235 -5.73 14.64 -10.48
CA THR A 235 -6.61 13.80 -11.30
C THR A 235 -6.13 12.36 -11.14
N ILE A 236 -6.98 11.49 -10.59
CA ILE A 236 -6.72 10.05 -10.60
C ILE A 236 -6.90 9.63 -12.06
N THR A 237 -5.81 9.68 -12.81
CA THR A 237 -5.75 8.96 -14.08
C THR A 237 -5.75 7.49 -13.68
N VAL A 238 -6.88 6.80 -13.89
CA VAL A 238 -6.90 5.34 -13.84
C VAL A 238 -6.07 4.86 -15.02
N GLN A 239 -4.76 4.89 -14.86
CA GLN A 239 -3.88 4.10 -15.72
C GLN A 239 -4.20 2.66 -15.36
N GLY A 240 -4.57 1.86 -16.37
CA GLY A 240 -4.70 0.43 -16.21
C GLY A 240 -3.46 -0.08 -15.49
N THR A 241 -3.58 -0.38 -14.21
CA THR A 241 -2.46 -0.80 -13.38
C THR A 241 -2.01 -2.17 -13.88
N ARG A 242 -0.82 -2.22 -14.51
CA ARG A 242 -0.18 -3.53 -14.71
C ARG A 242 -0.17 -4.26 -13.37
N PRO A 243 -0.54 -5.55 -13.33
CA PRO A 243 -0.46 -6.32 -12.10
C PRO A 243 0.92 -6.12 -11.47
N THR A 244 0.95 -5.81 -10.18
CA THR A 244 2.20 -5.63 -9.44
C THR A 244 2.96 -6.95 -9.43
N ARG A 245 4.29 -6.90 -9.44
CA ARG A 245 5.14 -8.10 -9.31
C ARG A 245 5.06 -8.71 -7.90
N GLU A 246 4.77 -7.89 -6.92
CA GLU A 246 4.61 -8.31 -5.53
C GLU A 246 3.28 -9.02 -5.33
N LEU A 247 3.28 -10.01 -4.43
CA LEU A 247 2.10 -10.80 -4.13
C LEU A 247 0.98 -9.93 -3.56
N THR A 248 1.31 -9.14 -2.55
CA THR A 248 0.41 -8.19 -1.90
C THR A 248 1.09 -6.85 -1.74
N ARG A 249 0.46 -5.82 -2.28
CA ARG A 249 0.88 -4.42 -2.17
C ARG A 249 -0.32 -3.58 -1.74
N HIS A 250 -0.17 -2.87 -0.65
CA HIS A 250 -1.11 -1.83 -0.25
C HIS A 250 -0.50 -0.47 -0.61
N ALA A 251 -0.92 0.07 -1.74
CA ALA A 251 -0.53 1.41 -2.16
C ALA A 251 -1.52 2.43 -1.58
N VAL A 252 -1.01 3.42 -0.87
CA VAL A 252 -1.81 4.52 -0.30
C VAL A 252 -1.38 5.81 -0.98
N SER A 253 -2.32 6.44 -1.66
CA SER A 253 -2.08 7.67 -2.39
C SER A 253 -1.95 8.87 -1.44
N ARG A 254 -1.32 9.94 -1.91
CA ARG A 254 -1.14 11.17 -1.14
C ARG A 254 -2.45 11.72 -0.57
N ARG A 255 -3.57 11.68 -1.32
CA ARG A 255 -4.87 12.12 -0.83
C ARG A 255 -5.33 11.28 0.36
N GLU A 256 -5.28 9.95 0.23
CA GLU A 256 -5.68 9.04 1.30
C GLU A 256 -4.80 9.23 2.55
N LEU A 257 -3.50 9.48 2.35
CA LEU A 257 -2.56 9.75 3.44
C LEU A 257 -2.87 11.06 4.17
N SER A 258 -3.05 12.16 3.43
CA SER A 258 -3.23 13.51 4.03
C SER A 258 -4.59 13.71 4.69
N MET A 259 -5.64 12.98 4.23
CA MET A 259 -7.02 13.13 4.70
C MET A 259 -7.47 12.01 5.63
N SER A 260 -6.56 11.08 6.01
CA SER A 260 -6.89 10.01 6.98
C SER A 260 -7.08 10.59 8.38
N PRO A 261 -8.25 10.41 9.01
CA PRO A 261 -8.50 10.91 10.36
C PRO A 261 -7.60 10.25 11.40
N GLY A 262 -7.27 10.96 12.49
CA GLY A 262 -6.48 10.46 13.60
C GLY A 262 -4.99 10.25 13.28
N THR A 263 -4.53 10.71 12.12
CA THR A 263 -3.10 10.72 11.76
C THR A 263 -2.48 12.11 11.86
N SER A 264 -3.28 13.14 12.18
CA SER A 264 -2.90 14.56 12.13
C SER A 264 -2.32 14.95 10.75
N GLY A 265 -2.76 14.25 9.68
CA GLY A 265 -2.26 14.46 8.32
C GLY A 265 -0.88 13.85 8.06
N ASP A 266 -0.38 12.98 8.92
CA ASP A 266 0.90 12.28 8.73
C ASP A 266 0.71 11.01 7.91
N ALA A 267 1.45 10.93 6.80
CA ALA A 267 1.31 9.88 5.82
C ALA A 267 1.78 8.52 6.31
N LEU A 268 2.95 8.46 6.95
CA LEU A 268 3.52 7.16 7.35
C LEU A 268 2.75 6.57 8.54
N ARG A 269 2.13 7.40 9.39
CA ARG A 269 1.14 6.93 10.37
C ARG A 269 -0.11 6.31 9.72
N GLY A 270 -0.41 6.68 8.49
CA GLY A 270 -1.47 6.06 7.70
C GLY A 270 -1.27 4.55 7.48
N ILE A 271 -0.02 4.06 7.52
CA ILE A 271 0.32 2.63 7.41
C ILE A 271 -0.25 1.81 8.57
N GLU A 272 -0.35 2.41 9.77
CA GLU A 272 -0.94 1.75 10.94
C GLU A 272 -2.40 1.32 10.72
N ASN A 273 -3.07 1.86 9.69
CA ASN A 273 -4.44 1.51 9.33
C ASN A 273 -4.54 0.34 8.34
N MET A 274 -3.39 -0.20 7.88
CA MET A 274 -3.34 -1.33 6.95
C MET A 274 -3.52 -2.66 7.68
N PRO A 275 -4.02 -3.71 6.97
CA PRO A 275 -4.11 -5.04 7.57
C PRO A 275 -2.74 -5.55 8.00
N GLY A 276 -2.69 -6.33 9.06
CA GLY A 276 -1.47 -6.91 9.60
C GLY A 276 -0.60 -5.97 10.45
N VAL A 277 -0.95 -4.68 10.57
CA VAL A 277 -0.16 -3.72 11.35
C VAL A 277 -0.72 -3.60 12.76
N SER A 278 0.07 -4.04 13.74
CA SER A 278 -0.27 -4.01 15.16
C SER A 278 -0.20 -2.59 15.72
N ARG A 279 -0.98 -2.33 16.76
CA ARG A 279 -0.82 -1.13 17.58
C ARG A 279 0.34 -1.32 18.55
N THR A 280 1.31 -0.46 18.49
CA THR A 280 2.37 -0.42 19.49
C THR A 280 1.99 0.47 20.68
N PRO A 281 2.62 0.29 21.85
CA PRO A 281 2.41 1.19 22.98
C PRO A 281 2.61 2.65 22.57
N ALA A 282 1.88 3.55 23.24
CA ALA A 282 2.02 4.98 22.97
C ALA A 282 3.49 5.41 23.11
N LEU A 283 3.95 6.27 22.19
CA LEU A 283 5.32 6.79 22.13
C LEU A 283 6.42 5.74 21.83
N SER A 284 6.09 4.57 21.32
CA SER A 284 7.11 3.58 20.91
C SER A 284 7.66 3.82 19.50
N GLY A 285 6.86 4.35 18.58
CA GLY A 285 7.25 4.61 17.19
C GLY A 285 7.62 3.39 16.37
N LEU A 286 7.25 2.21 16.86
CA LEU A 286 7.61 0.93 16.26
C LEU A 286 6.58 0.53 15.21
N LEU A 287 7.02 -0.14 14.16
CA LEU A 287 6.14 -0.70 13.13
C LEU A 287 6.16 -2.23 13.22
N VAL A 288 5.16 -2.79 13.89
CA VAL A 288 5.00 -4.23 14.09
C VAL A 288 4.05 -4.80 13.06
N VAL A 289 4.54 -5.71 12.21
CA VAL A 289 3.79 -6.28 11.11
C VAL A 289 3.60 -7.78 11.32
N ARG A 290 2.34 -8.25 11.23
CA ARG A 290 1.96 -9.66 11.41
C ARG A 290 2.52 -10.28 12.69
N GLY A 291 2.60 -9.53 13.80
CA GLY A 291 3.12 -10.01 15.09
C GLY A 291 4.60 -10.42 15.06
N ASN A 292 5.41 -9.85 14.17
CA ASN A 292 6.87 -9.93 14.22
C ASN A 292 7.45 -8.85 15.15
N ALA A 293 8.76 -8.95 15.44
CA ALA A 293 9.45 -7.89 16.15
C ALA A 293 9.51 -6.61 15.29
N ASP A 294 9.58 -5.48 15.95
CA ASP A 294 9.56 -4.13 15.36
C ASP A 294 10.69 -3.86 14.35
N GLN A 295 11.90 -4.33 14.68
CA GLN A 295 13.11 -4.11 13.87
C GLN A 295 13.14 -4.95 12.57
N THR A 296 12.08 -5.72 12.30
CA THR A 296 12.03 -6.65 11.16
C THR A 296 11.34 -6.07 9.92
N THR A 297 10.86 -4.82 10.00
CA THR A 297 10.16 -4.11 8.93
C THR A 297 10.93 -2.83 8.53
N PRO A 298 11.86 -2.89 7.58
CA PRO A 298 12.58 -1.70 7.12
C PRO A 298 11.67 -0.72 6.37
N VAL A 299 11.98 0.56 6.52
CA VAL A 299 11.34 1.66 5.80
C VAL A 299 12.35 2.31 4.87
N PHE A 300 11.95 2.48 3.62
CA PHE A 300 12.72 3.18 2.60
C PHE A 300 11.97 4.44 2.15
N VAL A 301 12.71 5.51 1.91
CA VAL A 301 12.22 6.74 1.29
C VAL A 301 13.07 7.00 0.05
N ASP A 302 12.48 6.86 -1.13
CA ASP A 302 13.20 6.90 -2.41
C ASP A 302 14.46 5.99 -2.43
N GLY A 303 14.35 4.82 -1.81
CA GLY A 303 15.45 3.86 -1.72
C GLY A 303 16.48 4.14 -0.62
N LEU A 304 16.41 5.29 0.08
CA LEU A 304 17.19 5.55 1.28
C LEU A 304 16.57 4.80 2.46
N TRP A 305 17.35 3.96 3.13
CA TRP A 305 16.90 3.31 4.36
C TRP A 305 16.84 4.32 5.52
N ILE A 306 15.70 4.41 6.18
CA ILE A 306 15.45 5.28 7.33
C ILE A 306 15.35 4.41 8.58
N PRO A 307 16.34 4.47 9.50
CA PRO A 307 16.34 3.63 10.70
C PRO A 307 15.20 3.95 11.67
N ASN A 308 14.85 5.22 11.81
CA ASN A 308 13.75 5.70 12.65
C ASN A 308 12.79 6.53 11.82
N VAL A 309 11.57 6.03 11.70
CA VAL A 309 10.53 6.60 10.82
C VAL A 309 9.78 7.74 11.50
N TYR A 310 9.71 7.70 12.83
CA TYR A 310 8.92 8.63 13.62
C TYR A 310 9.75 9.38 14.66
N HIS A 311 9.39 10.63 14.87
CA HIS A 311 9.87 11.43 16.00
C HIS A 311 9.25 10.94 17.29
N PHE A 312 10.01 10.89 18.37
CA PHE A 312 9.57 10.61 19.76
C PHE A 312 8.52 9.51 19.86
N GLY A 313 8.80 8.36 19.26
CA GLY A 313 7.95 7.20 19.43
C GLY A 313 6.57 7.32 18.77
N GLY A 314 6.47 7.92 17.60
CA GLY A 314 5.25 7.90 16.78
C GLY A 314 4.43 9.19 16.82
N LEU A 315 5.03 10.30 17.25
CA LEU A 315 4.34 11.60 17.25
C LEU A 315 4.08 12.11 15.83
N SER A 316 5.09 12.08 14.97
CA SER A 316 5.03 12.46 13.55
C SER A 316 6.12 11.71 12.79
N SER A 317 5.95 11.48 11.50
CA SER A 317 7.00 10.85 10.66
C SER A 317 8.06 11.86 10.25
N VAL A 318 9.27 11.37 9.96
CA VAL A 318 10.43 12.21 9.56
C VAL A 318 10.33 12.78 8.15
N VAL A 319 9.27 12.45 7.41
CA VAL A 319 9.01 12.97 6.05
C VAL A 319 7.64 13.63 6.01
N PRO A 320 7.55 14.93 5.68
CA PRO A 320 6.27 15.61 5.51
C PRO A 320 5.42 14.96 4.41
N THR A 321 4.13 14.79 4.69
CA THR A 321 3.16 14.18 3.76
C THR A 321 3.12 14.88 2.40
N GLU A 322 3.34 16.17 2.38
CA GLU A 322 3.32 17.00 1.18
C GLU A 322 4.44 16.67 0.19
N MET A 323 5.51 16.06 0.67
CA MET A 323 6.62 15.60 -0.17
C MET A 323 6.41 14.18 -0.72
N LEU A 324 5.47 13.42 -0.19
CA LEU A 324 5.18 12.07 -0.63
C LEU A 324 4.24 12.06 -1.85
N ASP A 325 4.44 11.10 -2.73
CA ASP A 325 3.53 10.75 -3.82
C ASP A 325 2.65 9.56 -3.43
N GLU A 326 3.28 8.47 -3.07
CA GLU A 326 2.62 7.27 -2.56
C GLU A 326 3.49 6.54 -1.53
N VAL A 327 2.84 5.75 -0.71
CA VAL A 327 3.51 4.82 0.20
C VAL A 327 3.05 3.41 -0.12
N ASN A 328 4.01 2.54 -0.39
CA ASN A 328 3.79 1.12 -0.65
C ASN A 328 4.10 0.32 0.59
N PHE A 329 3.12 -0.42 1.05
CA PHE A 329 3.28 -1.34 2.16
C PHE A 329 3.16 -2.79 1.67
N TYR A 330 4.17 -3.59 2.00
CA TYR A 330 4.26 -5.02 1.70
C TYR A 330 4.25 -5.81 3.00
N PRO A 331 3.14 -6.44 3.39
CA PRO A 331 3.04 -7.12 4.69
C PRO A 331 3.79 -8.45 4.76
N GLY A 332 4.25 -8.99 3.63
CA GLY A 332 5.02 -10.23 3.50
C GLY A 332 5.17 -10.66 2.05
N ASN A 333 5.91 -11.73 1.80
CA ASN A 333 6.16 -12.28 0.45
C ASN A 333 6.55 -11.21 -0.59
N PHE A 334 7.37 -10.23 -0.17
CA PHE A 334 7.85 -9.14 -1.02
C PHE A 334 9.01 -9.60 -1.92
N SER A 335 9.23 -8.85 -3.03
CA SER A 335 10.26 -9.12 -4.04
C SER A 335 11.67 -9.27 -3.45
N VAL A 336 12.54 -10.01 -4.13
CA VAL A 336 13.97 -10.17 -3.80
C VAL A 336 14.77 -8.86 -3.85
N ARG A 337 14.22 -7.80 -4.44
CA ARG A 337 14.78 -6.44 -4.40
C ARG A 337 14.97 -5.97 -2.95
N TYR A 338 14.10 -6.39 -2.03
CA TYR A 338 14.15 -6.02 -0.62
C TYR A 338 14.78 -7.14 0.20
N GLY A 339 15.78 -6.79 0.98
CA GLY A 339 16.47 -7.67 1.94
C GLY A 339 16.47 -7.08 3.34
N ARG A 340 17.19 -7.74 4.25
CA ARG A 340 17.32 -7.30 5.65
C ARG A 340 15.97 -7.11 6.36
N ALA A 341 14.98 -7.95 6.01
CA ALA A 341 13.61 -7.89 6.52
C ALA A 341 13.06 -9.29 6.77
N LEU A 342 12.36 -9.48 7.88
CA LEU A 342 11.67 -10.73 8.24
C LEU A 342 10.15 -10.62 8.22
N ALA A 343 9.59 -9.41 8.36
CA ALA A 343 8.15 -9.20 8.44
C ALA A 343 7.60 -8.58 7.16
N GLY A 344 7.67 -7.27 7.05
CA GLY A 344 7.17 -6.50 5.92
C GLY A 344 8.20 -5.50 5.40
N VAL A 345 7.79 -4.68 4.45
CA VAL A 345 8.57 -3.55 3.91
C VAL A 345 7.65 -2.37 3.70
N VAL A 346 8.13 -1.18 4.02
CA VAL A 346 7.52 0.09 3.64
C VAL A 346 8.43 0.80 2.66
N ASP A 347 7.91 1.17 1.50
CA ASP A 347 8.64 1.90 0.45
C ASP A 347 7.86 3.16 0.09
N ALA A 348 8.31 4.30 0.61
CA ALA A 348 7.74 5.61 0.40
C ALA A 348 8.43 6.30 -0.78
N HIS A 349 7.63 6.84 -1.68
CA HIS A 349 8.12 7.57 -2.85
C HIS A 349 7.84 9.06 -2.69
N LEU A 350 8.90 9.86 -2.83
CA LEU A 350 8.78 11.31 -2.87
C LEU A 350 8.23 11.74 -4.23
N ARG A 351 7.37 12.74 -4.23
CA ARG A 351 6.81 13.27 -5.47
C ARG A 351 7.90 13.94 -6.34
N GLU A 352 7.69 13.93 -7.61
CA GLU A 352 8.52 14.72 -8.52
C GLU A 352 8.23 16.22 -8.32
N THR A 353 9.26 17.04 -8.58
CA THR A 353 9.10 18.50 -8.60
C THR A 353 8.20 18.92 -9.76
N ARG A 354 7.44 19.99 -9.60
CA ARG A 354 6.63 20.53 -10.67
C ARG A 354 7.52 21.15 -11.75
N ALA A 355 7.20 20.89 -13.01
CA ALA A 355 7.95 21.39 -14.16
C ALA A 355 7.11 22.38 -14.98
N ASP A 356 6.23 23.15 -14.34
CA ASP A 356 5.33 24.13 -14.95
C ASP A 356 5.97 25.54 -15.12
N GLY A 357 7.23 25.68 -14.68
CA GLY A 357 7.98 26.92 -14.77
C GLY A 357 7.57 27.99 -13.73
N ARG A 358 6.72 27.65 -12.75
CA ARG A 358 6.23 28.55 -11.71
C ARG A 358 6.79 28.19 -10.33
N TYR A 359 6.82 29.17 -9.44
CA TYR A 359 7.12 28.95 -8.05
C TYR A 359 5.83 28.69 -7.28
N HIS A 360 5.88 27.70 -6.39
CA HIS A 360 4.80 27.32 -5.49
C HIS A 360 5.32 27.31 -4.07
N GLY A 361 4.43 27.57 -3.13
CA GLY A 361 4.75 27.58 -1.72
C GLY A 361 3.65 26.99 -0.87
N LEU A 362 4.03 26.49 0.29
CA LEU A 362 3.11 25.98 1.30
C LEU A 362 3.62 26.41 2.68
N ALA A 363 2.70 26.88 3.51
CA ALA A 363 2.96 27.08 4.94
C ALA A 363 1.81 26.45 5.73
N GLN A 364 2.14 25.68 6.77
CA GLN A 364 1.17 25.05 7.65
C GLN A 364 1.62 25.20 9.10
N ILE A 365 0.66 25.37 9.97
CA ILE A 365 0.85 25.28 11.42
C ILE A 365 -0.31 24.49 12.01
N ASP A 366 -0.02 23.59 12.94
CA ASP A 366 -1.00 22.82 13.69
C ASP A 366 -0.62 22.71 15.17
N LEU A 367 -1.26 21.82 15.93
CA LEU A 367 -0.99 21.65 17.36
C LEU A 367 0.43 21.18 17.66
N ILE A 368 1.05 20.47 16.73
CA ILE A 368 2.31 19.74 16.95
C ILE A 368 3.48 20.51 16.36
N ASP A 369 3.36 20.93 15.08
CA ASP A 369 4.46 21.50 14.33
C ASP A 369 4.04 22.65 13.39
N ALA A 370 5.05 23.37 12.93
CA ALA A 370 4.95 24.32 11.83
C ALA A 370 5.89 23.89 10.71
N ARG A 371 5.41 24.02 9.46
CA ARG A 371 6.17 23.64 8.27
C ARG A 371 6.03 24.64 7.15
N VAL A 372 7.08 24.76 6.36
CA VAL A 372 7.11 25.59 5.15
C VAL A 372 7.74 24.78 4.02
N MET A 373 7.24 24.97 2.81
CA MET A 373 7.79 24.37 1.60
C MET A 373 7.80 25.37 0.47
N ALA A 374 8.80 25.25 -0.41
CA ALA A 374 8.88 26.00 -1.64
C ALA A 374 9.34 25.06 -2.77
N GLU A 375 8.80 25.26 -3.97
CA GLU A 375 9.22 24.52 -5.15
C GLU A 375 9.15 25.39 -6.40
N GLY A 376 9.93 25.02 -7.43
CA GLY A 376 9.95 25.73 -8.69
C GLY A 376 11.21 25.46 -9.52
N PRO A 377 11.39 26.20 -10.63
CA PRO A 377 12.60 26.09 -11.43
C PRO A 377 13.82 26.62 -10.69
N VAL A 378 14.99 25.99 -10.87
CA VAL A 378 16.24 26.47 -10.28
C VAL A 378 16.74 27.64 -11.10
N PRO A 379 16.95 28.85 -10.49
CA PRO A 379 17.45 30.03 -11.21
C PRO A 379 18.79 29.73 -11.90
N GLY A 380 18.90 30.09 -13.17
CA GLY A 380 20.13 29.94 -13.96
C GLY A 380 20.44 28.51 -14.45
N LEU A 381 19.72 27.47 -13.99
CA LEU A 381 19.94 26.08 -14.38
C LEU A 381 18.74 25.53 -15.17
N LYS A 382 18.80 25.60 -16.49
CA LYS A 382 17.72 25.14 -17.37
C LYS A 382 17.42 23.64 -17.16
N GLY A 383 16.11 23.33 -17.01
CA GLY A 383 15.62 21.97 -16.87
C GLY A 383 15.83 21.36 -15.49
N TRP A 384 16.31 22.11 -14.51
CA TRP A 384 16.33 21.73 -13.11
C TRP A 384 15.18 22.37 -12.35
N ASN A 385 14.49 21.59 -11.55
CA ASN A 385 13.48 22.05 -10.63
C ASN A 385 13.87 21.63 -9.20
N PHE A 386 13.44 22.37 -8.22
CA PHE A 386 13.70 22.04 -6.82
C PHE A 386 12.39 21.98 -6.01
N ILE A 387 12.43 21.24 -4.92
CA ILE A 387 11.49 21.32 -3.80
C ILE A 387 12.28 21.31 -2.50
N GLY A 388 12.04 22.29 -1.64
CA GLY A 388 12.62 22.38 -0.31
C GLY A 388 11.53 22.45 0.74
N GLY A 389 11.73 21.76 1.86
CA GLY A 389 10.84 21.76 3.01
C GLY A 389 11.62 21.88 4.31
N PHE A 390 11.03 22.60 5.26
CA PHE A 390 11.52 22.69 6.62
C PHE A 390 10.33 22.57 7.58
N ARG A 391 10.52 21.81 8.66
CA ARG A 391 9.52 21.62 9.71
C ARG A 391 10.18 21.69 11.08
N ARG A 392 9.48 22.30 12.05
CA ARG A 392 9.86 22.32 13.46
C ARG A 392 8.64 22.03 14.34
N SER A 393 8.80 21.15 15.32
CA SER A 393 7.78 20.99 16.36
C SER A 393 7.84 22.17 17.33
N HIS A 394 6.66 22.56 17.88
CA HIS A 394 6.52 23.59 18.91
C HIS A 394 5.82 23.05 20.16
N ILE A 395 5.86 21.74 20.36
CA ILE A 395 5.31 21.05 21.55
C ILE A 395 5.98 21.59 22.82
N ASP A 396 7.23 21.98 22.74
CA ASP A 396 8.01 22.60 23.80
C ASP A 396 7.31 23.84 24.41
N ALA A 397 6.55 24.58 23.61
CA ALA A 397 5.88 25.80 24.05
C ALA A 397 4.69 25.54 25.01
N TRP A 398 3.99 24.40 24.87
CA TRP A 398 2.77 24.15 25.65
C TRP A 398 2.80 22.86 26.48
N LEU A 399 3.61 21.87 26.15
CA LEU A 399 3.64 20.59 26.84
C LEU A 399 4.19 20.71 28.26
N GLY A 400 5.23 21.52 28.47
CA GLY A 400 5.81 21.79 29.79
C GLY A 400 4.78 22.31 30.80
N PRO A 401 4.08 23.38 30.52
CA PRO A 401 3.02 23.90 31.37
C PRO A 401 1.89 22.91 31.68
N VAL A 402 1.55 22.03 30.73
CA VAL A 402 0.48 21.05 30.89
C VAL A 402 0.91 19.86 31.76
N LEU A 403 2.14 19.34 31.60
CA LEU A 403 2.61 18.15 32.29
C LEU A 403 3.30 18.44 33.63
N ASN A 404 3.87 19.61 33.83
CA ASN A 404 4.57 19.98 35.09
C ASN A 404 3.66 20.09 36.32
N GLN A 405 2.36 19.85 36.16
CA GLN A 405 1.38 19.91 37.25
C GLN A 405 1.34 18.66 38.15
N ARG A 406 2.02 17.57 37.82
CA ARG A 406 1.99 16.31 38.56
C ARG A 406 3.37 15.64 38.54
N ASP A 407 4.17 15.85 39.60
CA ASP A 407 5.37 15.06 39.97
C ASP A 407 6.36 14.61 38.82
N THR A 408 6.09 14.96 37.60
CA THR A 408 6.94 14.69 36.44
C THR A 408 7.42 16.01 35.87
N TYR A 409 8.72 16.23 35.86
CA TYR A 409 9.31 17.45 35.31
C TYR A 409 9.98 17.15 33.96
N ILE A 410 9.47 17.78 32.93
CA ILE A 410 10.12 17.84 31.62
C ILE A 410 11.21 18.91 31.70
N THR A 411 12.46 18.49 31.62
CA THR A 411 13.62 19.41 31.60
C THR A 411 13.94 19.94 30.21
N ALA A 412 13.64 19.13 29.17
CA ALA A 412 13.64 19.56 27.79
C ALA A 412 12.46 18.88 27.10
N ALA A 413 11.48 19.66 26.69
CA ALA A 413 10.32 19.14 25.94
C ALA A 413 10.78 18.54 24.59
N PRO A 414 9.99 17.61 24.02
CA PRO A 414 10.29 17.05 22.71
C PRO A 414 10.38 18.15 21.65
N VAL A 415 11.54 18.28 21.02
CA VAL A 415 11.75 19.19 19.89
C VAL A 415 12.33 18.40 18.75
N TYR A 416 11.70 18.49 17.59
CA TYR A 416 12.25 17.95 16.36
C TYR A 416 12.31 18.99 15.24
N TYR A 417 13.25 18.75 14.34
CA TYR A 417 13.43 19.48 13.10
C TYR A 417 13.53 18.50 11.95
N ASP A 418 12.89 18.81 10.82
CA ASP A 418 13.07 18.14 9.55
C ASP A 418 13.46 19.13 8.48
N TYR A 419 14.30 18.68 7.57
CA TYR A 419 14.69 19.48 6.41
C TYR A 419 14.95 18.56 5.22
N GLN A 420 14.33 18.90 4.09
CA GLN A 420 14.48 18.21 2.85
C GLN A 420 14.76 19.20 1.73
N LEU A 421 15.62 18.80 0.81
CA LEU A 421 15.91 19.57 -0.40
C LEU A 421 16.14 18.59 -1.55
N ILE A 422 15.33 18.71 -2.58
CA ILE A 422 15.32 17.81 -3.73
C ILE A 422 15.51 18.64 -4.97
N PHE A 423 16.36 18.15 -5.89
CA PHE A 423 16.56 18.69 -7.22
C PHE A 423 16.28 17.59 -8.24
N ASP A 424 15.38 17.86 -9.15
CA ASP A 424 14.98 16.95 -10.23
C ASP A 424 15.36 17.50 -11.59
N ARG A 425 15.79 16.59 -12.47
CA ARG A 425 16.04 16.88 -13.88
C ARG A 425 15.67 15.67 -14.74
N ARG A 426 15.16 15.94 -15.93
CA ARG A 426 15.03 14.96 -17.00
C ARG A 426 16.07 15.28 -18.08
N PRO A 427 17.28 14.69 -18.04
CA PRO A 427 18.34 14.94 -19.04
C PRO A 427 17.89 14.60 -20.46
N THR A 428 17.11 13.52 -20.60
CA THR A 428 16.45 13.08 -21.83
C THR A 428 15.00 12.69 -21.54
N PRO A 429 14.12 12.52 -22.54
CA PRO A 429 12.76 12.00 -22.32
C PRO A 429 12.74 10.63 -21.61
N ASP A 430 13.78 9.82 -21.81
CA ASP A 430 13.91 8.47 -21.28
C ASP A 430 14.77 8.38 -20.01
N SER A 431 15.20 9.50 -19.43
CA SER A 431 16.03 9.51 -18.22
C SER A 431 15.55 10.52 -17.18
N TYR A 432 15.76 10.18 -15.92
CA TYR A 432 15.42 10.98 -14.76
C TYR A 432 16.57 10.96 -13.76
N LEU A 433 16.95 12.14 -13.27
CA LEU A 433 17.97 12.34 -12.26
C LEU A 433 17.39 13.13 -11.11
N ARG A 434 17.54 12.60 -9.89
CA ARG A 434 17.21 13.27 -8.62
C ARG A 434 18.44 13.36 -7.75
N ILE A 435 18.67 14.52 -7.16
CA ILE A 435 19.61 14.71 -6.06
C ILE A 435 18.79 15.18 -4.87
N GLY A 436 18.85 14.44 -3.77
CA GLY A 436 18.05 14.71 -2.57
C GLY A 436 18.89 14.77 -1.31
N LEU A 437 18.61 15.76 -0.48
CA LEU A 437 19.06 15.85 0.90
C LEU A 437 17.83 15.64 1.80
N LEU A 438 17.96 14.77 2.81
CA LEU A 438 16.96 14.51 3.83
C LEU A 438 17.66 14.49 5.19
N GLY A 439 17.11 15.23 6.13
CA GLY A 439 17.63 15.22 7.49
C GLY A 439 16.57 15.49 8.54
N PHE A 440 16.82 15.01 9.75
CA PHE A 440 16.03 15.27 10.94
C PHE A 440 16.93 15.31 12.20
N ASP A 441 16.47 16.00 13.23
CA ASP A 441 17.13 16.09 14.54
C ASP A 441 16.06 16.10 15.63
N ASP A 442 16.14 15.10 16.54
CA ASP A 442 15.23 14.91 17.67
C ASP A 442 15.97 15.06 18.98
N ARG A 443 15.39 15.81 19.94
CA ARG A 443 15.93 15.96 21.29
C ARG A 443 14.82 15.92 22.32
N PHE A 444 14.98 15.08 23.31
CA PHE A 444 14.05 14.99 24.43
C PHE A 444 14.78 14.65 25.73
N ALA A 445 14.45 15.32 26.81
CA ALA A 445 14.94 14.99 28.13
C ALA A 445 13.84 15.11 29.19
N LEU A 446 13.72 14.08 30.01
CA LEU A 446 12.74 13.97 31.07
C LEU A 446 13.44 13.62 32.38
N ILE A 447 13.06 14.24 33.51
CA ILE A 447 13.45 13.84 34.85
C ILE A 447 12.18 13.48 35.61
N ASN A 448 12.12 12.24 36.11
CA ASN A 448 11.09 11.81 37.06
C ASN A 448 11.66 11.93 38.50
N LYS A 449 11.23 12.95 39.25
CA LYS A 449 11.69 13.18 40.62
C LYS A 449 11.17 12.16 41.63
N ASN A 450 10.08 11.49 41.33
CA ASN A 450 9.47 10.51 42.23
C ASN A 450 10.03 9.08 42.07
N SER A 451 10.94 8.88 41.10
CA SER A 451 11.66 7.61 40.98
C SER A 451 12.75 7.54 42.04
N ALA A 452 12.70 6.50 42.90
CA ALA A 452 13.73 6.22 43.87
C ALA A 452 15.15 6.09 43.26
N THR A 453 15.22 5.87 41.98
CA THR A 453 16.46 5.74 41.16
C THR A 453 16.84 7.02 40.40
N GLY A 454 16.12 8.14 40.60
CA GLY A 454 16.40 9.41 39.91
C GLY A 454 16.26 9.31 38.40
N GLY A 455 15.17 8.71 37.90
CA GLY A 455 14.95 8.37 36.49
C GLY A 455 15.08 9.57 35.55
N LYS A 456 16.27 9.72 34.97
CA LYS A 456 16.54 10.68 33.90
C LYS A 456 16.53 9.93 32.59
N LEU A 457 15.62 10.33 31.67
CA LEU A 457 15.62 9.93 30.28
C LEU A 457 16.25 11.07 29.44
N ASP A 458 17.21 10.76 28.59
CA ASP A 458 17.81 11.70 27.65
C ASP A 458 17.98 11.00 26.30
N THR A 459 17.35 11.54 25.26
CA THR A 459 17.40 10.96 23.92
C THR A 459 17.80 11.98 22.87
N ILE A 460 18.70 11.59 21.98
CA ILE A 460 19.05 12.29 20.76
C ILE A 460 18.89 11.30 19.61
N ASN A 461 18.24 11.71 18.54
CA ASN A 461 18.13 10.94 17.32
C ASN A 461 18.26 11.90 16.14
N SER A 462 19.37 11.86 15.43
CA SER A 462 19.57 12.73 14.27
C SER A 462 20.12 11.94 13.10
N THR A 463 19.67 12.31 11.90
CA THR A 463 20.15 11.75 10.64
C THR A 463 20.22 12.84 9.59
N LEU A 464 21.33 12.85 8.83
CA LEU A 464 21.51 13.65 7.63
C LEU A 464 21.99 12.75 6.51
N GLY A 465 21.24 12.68 5.43
CA GLY A 465 21.55 11.88 4.25
C GLY A 465 21.46 12.67 2.96
N ILE A 466 22.36 12.35 2.03
CA ILE A 466 22.31 12.84 0.64
C ILE A 466 22.24 11.61 -0.27
N GLY A 467 21.31 11.65 -1.23
CA GLY A 467 21.11 10.58 -2.19
C GLY A 467 21.04 11.08 -3.62
N VAL A 468 21.45 10.23 -4.55
CA VAL A 468 21.33 10.43 -5.99
C VAL A 468 20.55 9.24 -6.54
N ILE A 469 19.46 9.52 -7.26
CA ILE A 469 18.64 8.54 -7.96
C ILE A 469 18.75 8.79 -9.44
N TYR A 470 19.09 7.74 -10.18
CA TYR A 470 19.12 7.78 -11.63
C TYR A 470 18.26 6.66 -12.21
N LYS A 471 17.28 7.04 -13.03
CA LYS A 471 16.43 6.10 -13.76
C LYS A 471 16.57 6.37 -15.24
N ALA A 472 16.76 5.31 -16.04
CA ALA A 472 16.92 5.46 -17.47
C ALA A 472 16.36 4.26 -18.23
N ARG A 473 15.85 4.51 -19.42
CA ARG A 473 15.63 3.48 -20.43
C ARG A 473 16.89 3.40 -21.29
N LEU A 474 17.73 2.40 -21.04
CA LEU A 474 19.00 2.19 -21.75
C LEU A 474 18.80 1.67 -23.16
N ALA A 475 17.72 0.87 -23.36
CA ALA A 475 17.25 0.36 -24.64
C ALA A 475 15.72 0.21 -24.58
N PRO A 476 15.01 -0.03 -25.69
CA PRO A 476 13.55 -0.20 -25.69
C PRO A 476 13.05 -1.26 -24.69
N ASP A 477 13.85 -2.28 -24.47
CA ASP A 477 13.60 -3.43 -23.61
C ASP A 477 14.39 -3.44 -22.30
N VAL A 478 15.29 -2.46 -22.05
CA VAL A 478 16.18 -2.40 -20.87
C VAL A 478 15.97 -1.12 -20.08
N LYS A 479 15.64 -1.26 -18.80
CA LYS A 479 15.49 -0.14 -17.85
C LYS A 479 16.47 -0.29 -16.70
N LEU A 480 17.06 0.82 -16.28
CA LEU A 480 17.92 0.96 -15.10
C LEU A 480 17.22 1.83 -14.05
N ASP A 481 17.27 1.39 -12.80
CA ASP A 481 16.93 2.17 -11.61
C ASP A 481 18.10 2.02 -10.61
N ALA A 482 18.78 3.11 -10.31
CA ALA A 482 19.95 3.10 -9.43
C ALA A 482 19.90 4.24 -8.42
N THR A 483 20.26 3.93 -7.18
CA THR A 483 20.34 4.88 -6.06
C THR A 483 21.68 4.73 -5.35
N VAL A 484 22.31 5.84 -5.05
CA VAL A 484 23.48 5.92 -4.18
C VAL A 484 23.20 6.96 -3.11
N SER A 485 23.44 6.64 -1.87
CA SER A 485 23.25 7.57 -0.75
C SER A 485 24.34 7.44 0.29
N VAL A 486 24.63 8.57 0.93
CA VAL A 486 25.53 8.68 2.08
C VAL A 486 24.73 9.33 3.21
N ALA A 487 24.78 8.73 4.39
CA ALA A 487 24.09 9.26 5.56
C ALA A 487 24.98 9.21 6.80
N ARG A 488 24.78 10.20 7.67
CA ARG A 488 25.33 10.21 9.03
C ARG A 488 24.18 10.17 10.01
N SER A 489 24.18 9.20 10.92
CA SER A 489 23.18 9.04 11.98
C SER A 489 23.84 9.08 13.34
N HIS A 490 23.25 9.79 14.28
CA HIS A 490 23.64 9.83 15.68
C HIS A 490 22.42 9.49 16.55
N GLN A 491 22.54 8.44 17.32
CA GLN A 491 21.51 7.97 18.24
C GLN A 491 22.10 7.88 19.64
N ARG A 492 21.49 8.60 20.57
CA ARG A 492 21.83 8.52 21.99
C ARG A 492 20.56 8.24 22.77
N PHE A 493 20.64 7.24 23.62
CA PHE A 493 19.59 6.91 24.57
C PHE A 493 20.24 6.73 25.94
N ALA A 494 19.77 7.46 26.92
CA ALA A 494 20.22 7.33 28.31
C ALA A 494 19.01 7.26 29.23
N LEU A 495 18.90 6.22 30.02
CA LEU A 495 17.86 6.02 31.01
C LEU A 495 18.52 5.63 32.33
N SER A 496 18.51 6.56 33.30
CA SER A 496 19.18 6.37 34.59
C SER A 496 20.66 5.99 34.44
N SER A 497 21.05 4.77 34.83
CA SER A 497 22.41 4.24 34.72
C SER A 497 22.71 3.58 33.39
N SER A 498 21.72 3.32 32.56
CA SER A 498 21.89 2.71 31.24
C SER A 498 22.05 3.79 30.18
N ASN A 499 23.04 3.65 29.32
CA ASN A 499 23.17 4.52 28.16
C ASN A 499 23.78 3.80 26.96
N ILE A 500 23.41 4.27 25.79
CA ILE A 500 24.04 3.92 24.51
C ILE A 500 24.18 5.19 23.67
N ASP A 501 25.34 5.37 23.08
CA ASP A 501 25.65 6.43 22.13
C ASP A 501 26.23 5.78 20.87
N LEU A 502 25.50 5.91 19.75
CA LEU A 502 25.80 5.27 18.48
C LEU A 502 25.93 6.34 17.40
N LEU A 503 27.13 6.45 16.83
CA LEU A 503 27.40 7.27 15.65
C LEU A 503 27.72 6.35 14.47
N ALA A 504 26.92 6.44 13.41
CA ALA A 504 27.09 5.65 12.19
C ALA A 504 27.21 6.56 10.96
N GLN A 505 28.04 6.15 10.01
CA GLN A 505 28.17 6.79 8.69
C GLN A 505 27.88 5.70 7.66
N SER A 506 26.79 5.82 6.92
CA SER A 506 26.35 4.76 6.04
C SER A 506 26.49 5.16 4.58
N VAL A 507 27.02 4.27 3.77
CA VAL A 507 26.95 4.32 2.30
C VAL A 507 26.02 3.20 1.85
N ILE A 508 24.97 3.57 1.11
CA ILE A 508 24.02 2.62 0.56
C ILE A 508 24.00 2.81 -0.96
N THR A 509 24.19 1.71 -1.68
CA THR A 509 23.96 1.69 -3.12
C THR A 509 23.03 0.55 -3.48
N ARG A 510 22.01 0.86 -4.24
CA ARG A 510 20.99 -0.08 -4.72
C ARG A 510 20.77 0.15 -6.20
N GLY A 511 20.58 -0.93 -6.93
CA GLY A 511 20.24 -0.81 -8.34
C GLY A 511 19.53 -2.05 -8.85
N GLU A 512 18.74 -1.84 -9.90
CA GLU A 512 18.02 -2.89 -10.62
C GLU A 512 18.08 -2.60 -12.11
N VAL A 513 18.46 -3.60 -12.89
CA VAL A 513 18.30 -3.61 -14.34
C VAL A 513 17.13 -4.55 -14.65
N ALA A 514 16.10 -4.01 -15.29
CA ALA A 514 14.96 -4.78 -15.79
C ALA A 514 15.09 -4.93 -17.30
N TRP A 515 15.23 -6.17 -17.75
CA TRP A 515 15.38 -6.53 -19.15
C TRP A 515 14.20 -7.40 -19.61
N GLN A 516 13.43 -6.88 -20.56
CA GLN A 516 12.37 -7.63 -21.23
C GLN A 516 12.97 -8.54 -22.31
N LEU A 517 13.27 -9.79 -21.95
CA LEU A 517 13.92 -10.76 -22.85
C LEU A 517 13.06 -11.05 -24.07
N TRP A 518 11.75 -11.25 -23.86
CA TRP A 518 10.72 -11.37 -24.90
C TRP A 518 9.33 -11.10 -24.32
N ARG A 519 8.30 -11.13 -25.14
CA ARG A 519 6.92 -10.88 -24.70
C ARG A 519 6.54 -11.83 -23.55
N GLY A 520 6.14 -11.28 -22.42
CA GLY A 520 5.74 -12.05 -21.23
C GLY A 520 6.91 -12.54 -20.37
N VAL A 521 8.18 -12.26 -20.67
CA VAL A 521 9.32 -12.62 -19.85
C VAL A 521 10.20 -11.42 -19.56
N THR A 522 10.32 -11.08 -18.29
CA THR A 522 11.18 -9.99 -17.81
C THR A 522 12.16 -10.53 -16.77
N LEU A 523 13.46 -10.35 -17.04
CA LEU A 523 14.52 -10.61 -16.06
C LEU A 523 14.86 -9.29 -15.37
N ARG A 524 14.90 -9.33 -14.02
CA ARG A 524 15.42 -8.24 -13.20
C ARG A 524 16.62 -8.76 -12.43
N SER A 525 17.72 -8.05 -12.48
CA SER A 525 18.88 -8.33 -11.64
C SER A 525 19.39 -7.05 -11.03
N GLY A 526 20.02 -7.16 -9.86
CA GLY A 526 20.48 -5.96 -9.18
C GLY A 526 21.33 -6.24 -7.97
N TRP A 527 21.69 -5.14 -7.32
CA TRP A 527 22.55 -5.12 -6.15
C TRP A 527 21.95 -4.26 -5.04
N ASP A 528 22.35 -4.53 -3.81
CA ASP A 528 21.97 -3.77 -2.61
C ASP A 528 23.11 -3.87 -1.59
N VAL A 529 23.91 -2.82 -1.47
CA VAL A 529 25.10 -2.79 -0.62
C VAL A 529 24.90 -1.74 0.47
N LEU A 530 25.05 -2.17 1.72
CA LEU A 530 25.12 -1.31 2.89
C LEU A 530 26.52 -1.43 3.48
N ALA A 531 27.23 -0.31 3.61
CA ALA A 531 28.49 -0.21 4.34
C ALA A 531 28.36 0.93 5.36
N SER A 532 28.57 0.63 6.63
CA SER A 532 28.34 1.57 7.73
C SER A 532 29.41 1.44 8.80
N PRO A 533 30.54 2.18 8.70
CA PRO A 533 31.43 2.35 9.84
C PRO A 533 30.65 3.01 10.99
N TYR A 534 30.81 2.46 12.18
CA TYR A 534 30.15 2.96 13.37
C TYR A 534 31.07 3.03 14.59
N ARG A 535 30.69 3.91 15.50
CA ARG A 535 31.26 3.99 16.86
C ARG A 535 30.07 3.83 17.81
N ALA A 536 30.17 2.90 18.74
CA ALA A 536 29.19 2.68 19.77
C ALA A 536 29.84 2.63 21.13
N SER A 537 29.36 3.44 22.06
CA SER A 537 29.81 3.42 23.45
C SER A 537 28.61 3.43 24.38
N GLY A 538 28.78 2.89 25.55
CA GLY A 538 27.66 2.87 26.51
C GLY A 538 28.00 2.10 27.77
N ALA A 539 27.00 2.09 28.67
CA ALA A 539 27.05 1.34 29.91
C ALA A 539 25.65 0.74 30.17
N PHE A 540 25.60 -0.51 30.54
CA PHE A 540 24.40 -1.17 31.02
C PHE A 540 24.68 -1.80 32.39
N PRO A 541 23.79 -1.67 33.37
CA PRO A 541 23.90 -2.43 34.60
C PRO A 541 23.90 -3.93 34.27
N ASP A 542 24.71 -4.68 35.01
CA ASP A 542 24.80 -6.14 34.86
C ASP A 542 23.53 -6.78 35.45
N THR A 543 22.37 -6.46 34.88
CA THR A 543 21.10 -7.06 35.28
C THR A 543 20.92 -8.36 34.53
N ALA A 544 20.59 -9.39 35.24
CA ALA A 544 20.03 -10.63 34.71
C ALA A 544 18.94 -10.29 33.69
N GLY A 545 18.95 -10.97 32.55
CA GLY A 545 18.20 -10.68 31.33
C GLY A 545 16.79 -10.10 31.50
N ILE A 546 16.34 -9.50 30.43
CA ILE A 546 15.01 -8.84 30.31
C ILE A 546 13.85 -9.74 30.81
N ASP A 547 14.03 -11.06 30.82
CA ASP A 547 13.10 -12.07 31.31
C ASP A 547 13.49 -12.67 32.70
N ALA A 548 14.56 -12.18 33.34
CA ALA A 548 14.88 -12.64 34.70
C ALA A 548 13.95 -11.97 35.69
N PRO A 549 13.38 -12.70 36.64
CA PRO A 549 12.59 -12.10 37.71
C PRO A 549 13.46 -11.03 38.42
N ASP A 550 12.95 -9.81 38.46
CA ASP A 550 13.58 -8.69 39.14
C ASP A 550 13.66 -9.05 40.65
N ILE A 551 14.73 -9.72 41.03
CA ILE A 551 15.01 -10.07 42.43
C ILE A 551 15.64 -8.84 43.10
N GLY A 552 14.92 -7.71 43.07
CA GLY A 552 15.06 -6.46 43.83
C GLY A 552 16.32 -6.24 44.65
N THR A 553 17.46 -6.63 44.15
CA THR A 553 18.73 -6.32 44.77
C THR A 553 19.18 -4.96 44.29
N SER A 554 18.97 -3.94 45.07
CA SER A 554 19.59 -2.62 44.90
C SER A 554 21.10 -2.63 45.16
N VAL A 555 21.78 -3.71 44.80
CA VAL A 555 23.23 -3.74 44.71
C VAL A 555 23.58 -2.99 43.47
N SER A 556 24.43 -1.96 43.56
CA SER A 556 25.04 -1.33 42.41
C SER A 556 25.86 -2.41 41.65
N LEU A 557 25.20 -3.06 40.68
CA LEU A 557 25.88 -4.06 39.86
C LEU A 557 26.92 -3.32 39.02
N PRO A 558 28.12 -3.88 38.83
CA PRO A 558 29.13 -3.29 37.97
C PRO A 558 28.52 -3.06 36.58
N SER A 559 28.61 -1.84 36.07
CA SER A 559 28.12 -1.53 34.74
C SER A 559 29.04 -2.11 33.69
N ASN A 560 28.51 -2.94 32.79
CA ASN A 560 29.25 -3.36 31.61
C ASN A 560 29.42 -2.16 30.69
N GLN A 561 30.62 -1.59 30.67
CA GLN A 561 30.98 -0.52 29.77
C GLN A 561 31.54 -1.11 28.48
N PHE A 562 31.13 -0.55 27.36
CA PHE A 562 31.64 -0.92 26.06
C PHE A 562 32.01 0.32 25.24
N ASN A 563 33.05 0.16 24.41
CA ASN A 563 33.44 1.12 23.39
C ASN A 563 33.88 0.31 22.16
N ARG A 564 33.08 0.38 21.10
CA ARG A 564 33.26 -0.41 19.88
C ARG A 564 33.40 0.50 18.67
N HIS A 565 34.37 0.18 17.84
CA HIS A 565 34.57 0.77 16.52
C HIS A 565 34.58 -0.39 15.52
N ALA A 566 33.67 -0.41 14.57
CA ALA A 566 33.62 -1.46 13.57
C ALA A 566 33.00 -0.97 12.27
N LEU A 567 33.06 -1.79 11.24
CA LEU A 567 32.41 -1.59 9.97
C LEU A 567 31.30 -2.63 9.85
N PHE A 568 30.04 -2.19 9.80
CA PHE A 568 28.96 -3.06 9.37
C PHE A 568 28.87 -3.06 7.85
N MET A 569 29.04 -4.23 7.23
CA MET A 569 29.03 -4.36 5.78
C MET A 569 28.17 -5.55 5.34
N ASN A 570 27.16 -5.25 4.50
CA ASN A 570 26.21 -6.23 4.02
C ASN A 570 25.90 -6.02 2.52
N PRO A 571 26.77 -6.53 1.61
CA PRO A 571 26.49 -6.56 0.18
C PRO A 571 25.52 -7.69 -0.16
N ALA A 572 24.64 -7.42 -1.12
CA ALA A 572 23.71 -8.37 -1.68
C ALA A 572 23.59 -8.26 -3.19
N LEU A 573 23.35 -9.39 -3.83
CA LEU A 573 22.96 -9.50 -5.23
C LEU A 573 21.62 -10.22 -5.32
N PHE A 574 20.81 -9.88 -6.32
CA PHE A 574 19.55 -10.56 -6.56
C PHE A 574 19.25 -10.71 -8.05
N ALA A 575 18.46 -11.73 -8.34
CA ALA A 575 17.88 -11.93 -9.67
C ALA A 575 16.43 -12.40 -9.51
N GLU A 576 15.55 -11.87 -10.35
CA GLU A 576 14.12 -12.16 -10.36
C GLU A 576 13.63 -12.32 -11.79
N MET A 577 12.91 -13.39 -12.08
CA MET A 577 12.30 -13.65 -13.37
C MET A 577 10.78 -13.58 -13.25
N GLU A 578 10.17 -12.67 -13.97
CA GLU A 578 8.74 -12.55 -14.13
C GLU A 578 8.32 -13.23 -15.44
N LEU A 579 7.43 -14.23 -15.32
CA LEU A 579 6.89 -15.01 -16.42
C LEU A 579 5.39 -14.76 -16.53
N ARG A 580 4.93 -14.38 -17.72
CA ARG A 580 3.52 -14.26 -18.07
C ARG A 580 3.23 -15.10 -19.32
N PRO A 581 3.07 -16.44 -19.15
CA PRO A 581 2.81 -17.34 -20.28
C PRO A 581 1.52 -16.96 -21.02
N THR A 582 0.53 -16.46 -20.29
CA THR A 582 -0.71 -15.89 -20.81
C THR A 582 -1.09 -14.66 -19.98
N ASP A 583 -2.09 -13.91 -20.41
CA ASP A 583 -2.60 -12.74 -19.68
C ASP A 583 -3.22 -13.10 -18.31
N ARG A 584 -3.50 -14.41 -18.07
CA ARG A 584 -4.07 -14.89 -16.81
C ARG A 584 -3.02 -15.29 -15.78
N TRP A 585 -1.82 -15.66 -16.20
CA TRP A 585 -0.78 -16.17 -15.33
C TRP A 585 0.35 -15.15 -15.15
N GLN A 586 0.71 -14.91 -13.92
CA GLN A 586 1.93 -14.17 -13.57
C GLN A 586 2.68 -14.99 -12.52
N LEU A 587 3.86 -15.45 -12.87
CA LEU A 587 4.76 -16.17 -11.98
C LEU A 587 6.03 -15.33 -11.81
N VAL A 588 6.41 -15.07 -10.57
CA VAL A 588 7.62 -14.33 -10.22
C VAL A 588 8.48 -15.21 -9.35
N ASN A 589 9.65 -15.61 -9.85
CA ASN A 589 10.64 -16.38 -9.13
C ASN A 589 11.89 -15.55 -8.94
N GLY A 590 12.41 -15.50 -7.73
CA GLY A 590 13.60 -14.75 -7.44
C GLY A 590 14.50 -15.41 -6.43
N VAL A 591 15.76 -15.04 -6.47
CA VAL A 591 16.78 -15.43 -5.48
C VAL A 591 17.59 -14.20 -5.10
N ARG A 592 17.87 -14.07 -3.82
CA ARG A 592 18.75 -13.04 -3.25
C ARG A 592 19.82 -13.69 -2.42
N ALA A 593 21.03 -13.19 -2.52
CA ALA A 593 22.18 -13.61 -1.75
C ALA A 593 22.77 -12.41 -1.00
N ASP A 594 22.71 -12.43 0.33
CA ASP A 594 23.25 -11.42 1.23
C ASP A 594 24.50 -11.96 1.92
N TYR A 595 25.60 -11.22 1.90
CA TYR A 595 26.79 -11.57 2.68
C TYR A 595 26.96 -10.57 3.83
N THR A 596 27.03 -11.07 5.07
CA THR A 596 27.23 -10.23 6.25
C THR A 596 28.65 -10.46 6.80
N PHE A 597 29.49 -9.44 6.71
CA PHE A 597 30.91 -9.55 7.07
C PHE A 597 31.10 -9.82 8.56
N GLU A 598 30.29 -9.20 9.44
CA GLU A 598 30.43 -9.30 10.90
C GLU A 598 30.20 -10.71 11.44
N ILE A 599 29.39 -11.50 10.73
CA ILE A 599 29.14 -12.91 11.08
C ILE A 599 29.79 -13.88 10.11
N GLY A 600 30.47 -13.37 9.06
CA GLY A 600 31.17 -14.16 8.05
C GLY A 600 30.24 -15.15 7.30
N ARG A 601 29.00 -14.73 6.94
CA ARG A 601 28.00 -15.65 6.44
C ARG A 601 27.34 -15.16 5.16
N LEU A 602 27.13 -16.10 4.25
CA LEU A 602 26.30 -15.94 3.05
C LEU A 602 24.91 -16.53 3.32
N ASP A 603 23.90 -15.72 3.16
CA ASP A 603 22.48 -16.06 3.29
C ASP A 603 21.81 -16.03 1.92
N VAL A 604 21.20 -17.16 1.51
CA VAL A 604 20.50 -17.27 0.22
C VAL A 604 18.99 -17.37 0.48
N SER A 605 18.24 -16.50 -0.15
CA SER A 605 16.80 -16.27 0.08
C SER A 605 16.00 -16.46 -1.22
N PRO A 606 15.57 -17.69 -1.56
CA PRO A 606 14.66 -17.93 -2.69
C PRO A 606 13.24 -17.49 -2.34
N ARG A 607 12.53 -16.94 -3.33
CA ARG A 607 11.14 -16.47 -3.20
C ARG A 607 10.35 -16.75 -4.47
N MET A 608 9.07 -17.03 -4.31
CA MET A 608 8.13 -17.27 -5.41
C MET A 608 6.81 -16.59 -5.12
N ALA A 609 6.25 -15.94 -6.14
CA ALA A 609 4.90 -15.39 -6.12
C ALA A 609 4.16 -15.83 -7.38
N LEU A 610 2.90 -16.22 -7.21
CA LEU A 610 2.00 -16.64 -8.26
C LEU A 610 0.70 -15.85 -8.18
N ARG A 611 0.27 -15.31 -9.32
CA ARG A 611 -1.04 -14.68 -9.47
C ARG A 611 -1.74 -15.34 -10.68
N TYR A 612 -2.99 -15.73 -10.48
CA TYR A 612 -3.83 -16.32 -11.51
C TYR A 612 -5.15 -15.58 -11.62
N THR A 613 -5.40 -14.96 -12.76
CA THR A 613 -6.67 -14.29 -13.04
C THR A 613 -7.72 -15.33 -13.42
N LEU A 614 -8.55 -15.72 -12.44
CA LEU A 614 -9.61 -16.70 -12.60
C LEU A 614 -10.72 -16.16 -13.51
N VAL A 615 -11.19 -14.94 -13.21
CA VAL A 615 -12.19 -14.20 -13.99
C VAL A 615 -11.55 -12.90 -14.47
N PRO A 616 -11.31 -12.75 -15.77
CA PRO A 616 -10.81 -11.50 -16.35
C PRO A 616 -11.94 -10.47 -16.52
N GLY A 617 -11.57 -9.19 -16.63
CA GLY A 617 -12.51 -8.08 -16.81
C GLY A 617 -12.90 -7.42 -15.50
N THR A 618 -14.01 -6.68 -15.49
CA THR A 618 -14.60 -6.04 -14.31
C THR A 618 -16.05 -6.52 -14.16
N PRO A 619 -16.39 -7.24 -13.08
CA PRO A 619 -15.58 -7.60 -11.92
C PRO A 619 -14.50 -8.68 -12.20
N SER A 620 -13.30 -8.52 -11.67
CA SER A 620 -12.21 -9.51 -11.83
C SER A 620 -11.97 -10.30 -10.55
N THR A 621 -11.52 -11.57 -10.70
CA THR A 621 -11.12 -12.42 -9.59
C THR A 621 -9.69 -12.91 -9.81
N VAL A 622 -8.80 -12.63 -8.85
CA VAL A 622 -7.41 -13.03 -8.90
C VAL A 622 -7.07 -13.90 -7.69
N LEU A 623 -6.59 -15.10 -7.95
CA LEU A 623 -5.99 -15.97 -6.94
C LEU A 623 -4.51 -15.64 -6.83
N LYS A 624 -3.98 -15.65 -5.60
CA LYS A 624 -2.57 -15.36 -5.35
C LYS A 624 -1.99 -16.34 -4.33
N ALA A 625 -0.75 -16.76 -4.56
CA ALA A 625 -0.01 -17.62 -3.66
C ALA A 625 1.46 -17.19 -3.62
N GLY A 626 2.07 -17.21 -2.45
CA GLY A 626 3.47 -16.87 -2.26
C GLY A 626 4.16 -17.75 -1.25
N SER A 627 5.43 -18.02 -1.51
CA SER A 627 6.29 -18.77 -0.59
C SER A 627 7.72 -18.25 -0.72
N GLY A 628 8.42 -18.10 0.40
CA GLY A 628 9.79 -17.62 0.35
C GLY A 628 10.53 -17.73 1.67
N LEU A 629 11.85 -17.75 1.56
CA LEU A 629 12.77 -17.66 2.69
C LEU A 629 13.26 -16.21 2.81
N PHE A 630 13.10 -15.64 3.98
CA PHE A 630 13.50 -14.29 4.33
C PHE A 630 14.54 -14.37 5.45
N GLN A 631 15.61 -13.61 5.32
CA GLN A 631 16.70 -13.65 6.27
C GLN A 631 17.12 -12.23 6.64
N GLN A 632 17.49 -12.05 7.91
CA GLN A 632 17.96 -10.79 8.45
C GLN A 632 19.17 -11.04 9.35
N ALA A 633 20.26 -10.32 9.11
CA ALA A 633 21.42 -10.33 9.99
C ALA A 633 21.03 -9.85 11.40
N PRO A 634 21.78 -10.24 12.44
CA PRO A 634 21.59 -9.69 13.78
C PRO A 634 21.62 -8.16 13.76
N ASP A 635 20.78 -7.54 14.58
CA ASP A 635 20.80 -6.10 14.74
C ASP A 635 22.13 -5.62 15.38
N LEU A 636 22.38 -4.33 15.23
CA LEU A 636 23.64 -3.74 15.69
C LEU A 636 23.80 -3.83 17.20
N VAL A 637 22.70 -3.71 17.96
CA VAL A 637 22.72 -3.78 19.44
C VAL A 637 23.11 -5.19 19.90
N ALA A 638 22.51 -6.23 19.33
CA ALA A 638 22.87 -7.62 19.62
C ALA A 638 24.35 -7.90 19.25
N MET A 639 24.84 -7.32 18.15
CA MET A 639 26.22 -7.46 17.73
C MET A 639 27.22 -6.75 18.67
N ILE A 640 26.84 -5.61 19.22
CA ILE A 640 27.69 -4.84 20.17
C ILE A 640 27.73 -5.55 21.53
N LEU A 641 26.57 -6.03 22.00
CA LEU A 641 26.40 -6.54 23.37
C LEU A 641 26.67 -8.04 23.50
N LYS A 642 26.75 -8.80 22.41
CA LYS A 642 27.03 -10.24 22.46
C LYS A 642 28.39 -10.53 23.11
N ASN A 643 28.50 -11.69 23.77
CA ASN A 643 29.81 -12.19 24.20
C ASN A 643 30.73 -12.38 22.96
N PRO A 644 32.04 -11.98 23.04
CA PRO A 644 32.98 -12.17 21.94
C PRO A 644 33.07 -13.61 21.42
N SER A 645 32.83 -14.61 22.25
CA SER A 645 32.86 -16.03 21.87
C SER A 645 31.60 -16.49 21.16
N THR A 646 30.50 -15.75 21.26
CA THR A 646 29.20 -16.13 20.66
C THR A 646 29.20 -15.83 19.17
N ARG A 647 28.90 -16.87 18.36
CA ARG A 647 28.73 -16.75 16.92
C ARG A 647 27.23 -16.66 16.58
N LEU A 648 26.74 -15.46 16.40
CA LEU A 648 25.36 -15.23 15.97
C LEU A 648 25.19 -15.62 14.49
N ARG A 649 23.94 -15.98 14.14
CA ARG A 649 23.49 -16.33 12.80
C ARG A 649 22.36 -15.39 12.40
N SER A 650 22.12 -15.28 11.11
CA SER A 650 20.96 -14.55 10.60
C SER A 650 19.66 -15.23 11.06
N GLN A 651 18.73 -14.41 11.49
CA GLN A 651 17.36 -14.80 11.79
C GLN A 651 16.64 -15.19 10.48
N ARG A 652 15.68 -16.11 10.54
CA ARG A 652 15.00 -16.65 9.37
C ARG A 652 13.48 -16.63 9.54
N SER A 653 12.79 -16.34 8.46
CA SER A 653 11.34 -16.48 8.33
C SER A 653 11.01 -17.19 7.04
N PHE A 654 10.41 -18.37 7.12
CA PHE A 654 9.82 -19.05 5.97
C PHE A 654 8.36 -18.66 5.90
N GLN A 655 8.02 -17.83 4.92
CA GLN A 655 6.70 -17.23 4.77
C GLN A 655 5.91 -17.92 3.66
N ASN A 656 4.65 -18.21 3.95
CA ASN A 656 3.69 -18.73 3.00
C ASN A 656 2.40 -17.94 3.08
N SER A 657 1.79 -17.62 1.94
CA SER A 657 0.48 -17.01 1.90
C SER A 657 -0.34 -17.47 0.70
N LEU A 658 -1.65 -17.48 0.88
CA LEU A 658 -2.64 -17.78 -0.12
C LEU A 658 -3.78 -16.76 0.00
N GLY A 659 -4.24 -16.23 -1.11
CA GLY A 659 -5.27 -15.20 -1.07
C GLY A 659 -6.10 -15.10 -2.34
N VAL A 660 -7.15 -14.31 -2.21
CA VAL A 660 -8.09 -13.94 -3.29
C VAL A 660 -8.24 -12.44 -3.30
N GLU A 661 -8.15 -11.85 -4.45
CA GLU A 661 -8.54 -10.47 -4.70
C GLU A 661 -9.75 -10.48 -5.63
N GLN A 662 -10.84 -9.86 -5.19
CA GLN A 662 -12.10 -9.73 -5.92
C GLN A 662 -12.40 -8.26 -6.16
N GLU A 663 -12.42 -7.85 -7.41
CA GLU A 663 -13.03 -6.58 -7.79
C GLU A 663 -14.55 -6.79 -7.82
N LEU A 664 -15.27 -6.05 -6.97
CA LEU A 664 -16.74 -6.08 -6.92
C LEU A 664 -17.32 -5.04 -7.87
N SER A 665 -16.62 -3.94 -8.07
CA SER A 665 -16.90 -2.89 -9.06
C SER A 665 -15.58 -2.19 -9.42
N ALA A 666 -15.62 -1.22 -10.33
CA ALA A 666 -14.46 -0.40 -10.69
C ALA A 666 -13.84 0.32 -9.47
N GLN A 667 -14.62 0.59 -8.42
CA GLN A 667 -14.20 1.30 -7.22
C GLN A 667 -14.00 0.39 -6.02
N VAL A 668 -14.67 -0.77 -5.95
CA VAL A 668 -14.72 -1.62 -4.76
C VAL A 668 -13.91 -2.89 -4.95
N LYS A 669 -12.92 -3.09 -4.11
CA LYS A 669 -12.05 -4.27 -4.11
C LYS A 669 -12.06 -4.94 -2.75
N LEU A 670 -12.29 -6.25 -2.72
CA LEU A 670 -12.15 -7.13 -1.57
C LEU A 670 -10.87 -7.95 -1.72
N SER A 671 -10.06 -8.00 -0.68
CA SER A 671 -8.89 -8.88 -0.59
C SER A 671 -8.96 -9.72 0.67
N VAL A 672 -8.75 -11.02 0.54
CA VAL A 672 -8.64 -11.96 1.66
C VAL A 672 -7.34 -12.72 1.48
N GLU A 673 -6.48 -12.76 2.51
CA GLU A 673 -5.21 -13.46 2.49
C GLU A 673 -4.99 -14.22 3.80
N GLY A 674 -4.75 -15.54 3.71
CA GLY A 674 -4.24 -16.34 4.80
C GLY A 674 -2.72 -16.43 4.72
N PHE A 675 -2.03 -16.40 5.87
CA PHE A 675 -0.57 -16.51 5.94
C PHE A 675 -0.13 -17.46 7.06
N TYR A 676 1.01 -18.12 6.85
CA TYR A 676 1.68 -18.99 7.82
C TYR A 676 3.19 -18.81 7.70
N ASN A 677 3.81 -18.29 8.77
CA ASN A 677 5.24 -18.00 8.82
C ASN A 677 5.91 -18.86 9.89
N LEU A 678 6.98 -19.52 9.54
CA LEU A 678 7.85 -20.27 10.47
C LEU A 678 9.11 -19.43 10.73
N LEU A 679 9.40 -19.19 11.99
CA LEU A 679 10.55 -18.43 12.42
C LEU A 679 11.59 -19.35 13.04
N ASP A 680 12.85 -19.13 12.68
CA ASP A 680 13.98 -19.91 13.18
C ASP A 680 15.20 -19.01 13.39
N ASN A 681 16.13 -19.43 14.23
CA ASN A 681 17.32 -18.69 14.59
C ASN A 681 17.02 -17.29 15.17
N LEU A 682 15.87 -17.08 15.81
CA LEU A 682 15.59 -15.80 16.46
C LEU A 682 16.62 -15.55 17.55
N ILE A 683 17.04 -14.29 17.66
CA ILE A 683 18.02 -13.88 18.66
C ILE A 683 17.28 -13.75 19.98
N SER A 684 17.78 -14.48 20.99
CA SER A 684 17.31 -14.40 22.36
C SER A 684 18.45 -13.97 23.29
N ALA A 685 18.10 -13.13 24.25
CA ALA A 685 19.00 -12.73 25.35
C ALA A 685 18.73 -13.65 26.54
N GLN A 686 19.72 -14.42 26.95
CA GLN A 686 19.62 -15.39 28.06
C GLN A 686 20.77 -15.19 29.05
N PRO A 687 20.52 -15.28 30.38
CA PRO A 687 21.60 -15.29 31.33
C PRO A 687 22.43 -16.57 31.19
N ASN A 688 23.75 -16.43 31.17
CA ASN A 688 24.66 -17.57 31.22
C ASN A 688 24.79 -18.08 32.67
N ALA A 689 25.60 -19.11 32.87
CA ALA A 689 25.82 -19.71 34.22
C ALA A 689 26.41 -18.71 35.25
N ARG A 690 26.90 -17.55 34.83
CA ARG A 690 27.42 -16.47 35.68
C ARG A 690 26.40 -15.33 35.88
N GLY A 691 25.17 -15.48 35.37
CA GLY A 691 24.15 -14.45 35.44
C GLY A 691 24.32 -13.31 34.42
N VAL A 692 25.33 -13.36 33.56
CA VAL A 692 25.57 -12.36 32.52
C VAL A 692 24.72 -12.68 31.31
N VAL A 693 24.00 -11.68 30.79
CA VAL A 693 23.19 -11.83 29.58
C VAL A 693 24.08 -12.11 28.38
N ASP A 694 23.77 -13.20 27.68
CA ASP A 694 24.41 -13.55 26.41
C ASP A 694 23.35 -13.73 25.31
N TYR A 695 23.71 -13.32 24.11
CA TYR A 695 22.84 -13.40 22.93
C TYR A 695 23.09 -14.70 22.18
N ASN A 696 22.04 -15.39 21.80
CA ASN A 696 22.12 -16.65 21.05
C ASN A 696 20.99 -16.76 20.01
N ASN A 697 21.02 -17.79 19.16
CA ASN A 697 20.02 -18.05 18.14
C ASN A 697 19.11 -19.25 18.49
N TYR A 698 18.69 -19.38 19.74
CA TYR A 698 17.83 -20.49 20.18
C TYR A 698 16.36 -20.24 19.91
N GLY A 699 15.97 -18.99 19.68
CA GLY A 699 14.60 -18.60 19.47
C GLY A 699 14.00 -19.21 18.20
N LYS A 700 12.78 -19.74 18.33
CA LYS A 700 11.92 -20.24 17.27
C LYS A 700 10.52 -19.66 17.41
N GLY A 701 9.75 -19.71 16.34
CA GLY A 701 8.36 -19.25 16.43
C GLY A 701 7.52 -19.61 15.22
N ARG A 702 6.24 -19.33 15.33
CA ARG A 702 5.28 -19.42 14.24
C ARG A 702 4.29 -18.27 14.32
N ILE A 703 3.88 -17.80 13.17
CA ILE A 703 2.84 -16.78 13.04
C ILE A 703 1.86 -17.27 12.01
N LEU A 704 0.58 -17.24 12.34
CA LEU A 704 -0.49 -17.60 11.41
C LEU A 704 -1.62 -16.58 11.53
N GLY A 705 -2.33 -16.36 10.43
CA GLY A 705 -3.44 -15.44 10.46
C GLY A 705 -4.14 -15.28 9.13
N THR A 706 -5.18 -14.47 9.17
CA THR A 706 -5.97 -14.08 7.99
C THR A 706 -6.16 -12.57 8.00
N GLU A 707 -5.97 -11.95 6.86
CA GLU A 707 -6.19 -10.53 6.61
C GLU A 707 -7.34 -10.36 5.63
N LEU A 708 -8.25 -9.45 5.94
CA LEU A 708 -9.35 -9.04 5.08
C LEU A 708 -9.25 -7.54 4.87
N MET A 709 -9.39 -7.08 3.64
CA MET A 709 -9.47 -5.65 3.29
C MET A 709 -10.55 -5.43 2.25
N LEU A 710 -11.56 -4.66 2.62
CA LEU A 710 -12.54 -4.09 1.72
C LEU A 710 -12.19 -2.63 1.49
N ARG A 711 -11.81 -2.27 0.26
CA ARG A 711 -11.38 -0.93 -0.10
C ARG A 711 -12.29 -0.33 -1.16
N TYR A 712 -12.70 0.90 -0.93
CA TYR A 712 -13.27 1.78 -1.94
C TYR A 712 -12.16 2.72 -2.43
N ALA A 713 -11.77 2.58 -3.70
CA ALA A 713 -10.73 3.42 -4.31
C ALA A 713 -11.20 4.88 -4.35
N ALA A 714 -10.25 5.80 -4.10
CA ALA A 714 -10.57 7.22 -4.03
C ALA A 714 -11.19 7.73 -5.35
N ASP A 715 -12.38 8.30 -5.26
CA ASP A 715 -13.05 9.03 -6.34
C ASP A 715 -13.14 10.54 -6.02
N GLN A 716 -14.02 11.27 -6.70
CA GLN A 716 -14.21 12.71 -6.48
C GLN A 716 -14.81 13.03 -5.11
N HIS A 717 -15.59 12.12 -4.52
CA HIS A 717 -16.36 12.36 -3.30
C HIS A 717 -15.86 11.56 -2.11
N PHE A 718 -15.54 10.28 -2.29
CA PHE A 718 -15.28 9.36 -1.21
C PHE A 718 -14.00 8.56 -1.42
N PHE A 719 -13.36 8.18 -0.34
CA PHE A 719 -12.45 7.05 -0.24
C PHE A 719 -12.57 6.41 1.14
N GLY A 720 -12.23 5.15 1.24
CA GLY A 720 -12.21 4.50 2.53
C GLY A 720 -11.92 3.00 2.44
N TRP A 721 -11.70 2.38 3.58
CA TRP A 721 -11.53 0.94 3.69
C TRP A 721 -11.89 0.41 5.06
N VAL A 722 -12.17 -0.87 5.08
CA VAL A 722 -12.26 -1.68 6.31
C VAL A 722 -11.18 -2.74 6.21
N SER A 723 -10.28 -2.78 7.18
CA SER A 723 -9.25 -3.81 7.32
C SER A 723 -9.48 -4.61 8.60
N TYR A 724 -9.38 -5.92 8.52
CA TYR A 724 -9.46 -6.82 9.66
C TYR A 724 -8.37 -7.87 9.60
N THR A 725 -7.68 -8.06 10.70
CA THR A 725 -6.66 -9.09 10.87
C THR A 725 -7.01 -9.97 12.06
N LEU A 726 -7.01 -11.27 11.82
CA LEU A 726 -7.04 -12.30 12.85
C LEU A 726 -5.70 -13.01 12.81
N SER A 727 -4.89 -12.92 13.86
CA SER A 727 -3.56 -13.52 13.87
C SER A 727 -3.16 -14.05 15.24
N ARG A 728 -2.22 -14.98 15.22
CA ARG A 728 -1.60 -15.55 16.42
C ARG A 728 -0.10 -15.68 16.20
N SER A 729 0.69 -15.10 17.09
CA SER A 729 2.14 -15.12 17.07
C SER A 729 2.67 -15.81 18.32
N GLU A 730 3.49 -16.85 18.16
CA GLU A 730 4.04 -17.66 19.24
C GLU A 730 5.55 -17.79 19.12
N ARG A 731 6.24 -17.85 20.26
CA ARG A 731 7.69 -18.00 20.36
C ARG A 731 8.09 -19.05 21.38
N THR A 732 9.20 -19.72 21.12
CA THR A 732 9.97 -20.53 22.06
C THR A 732 11.37 -19.94 22.11
N TRP A 733 11.71 -19.32 23.23
CA TRP A 733 12.99 -18.62 23.39
C TRP A 733 14.11 -19.53 23.92
N VAL A 734 13.78 -20.55 24.67
CA VAL A 734 14.71 -21.49 25.28
C VAL A 734 14.37 -22.91 24.81
N PRO A 735 15.34 -23.70 24.35
CA PRO A 735 15.11 -25.08 23.94
C PRO A 735 14.49 -25.91 25.07
N GLY A 736 13.46 -26.67 24.76
CA GLY A 736 12.73 -27.52 25.73
C GLY A 736 11.61 -26.80 26.52
N GLN A 737 11.51 -25.48 26.43
CA GLN A 737 10.37 -24.77 26.98
C GLN A 737 9.16 -24.79 26.04
N PRO A 738 7.94 -24.71 26.57
CA PRO A 738 6.73 -24.62 25.75
C PRO A 738 6.70 -23.31 24.96
N SER A 739 6.06 -23.35 23.79
CA SER A 739 5.76 -22.15 23.02
C SER A 739 4.75 -21.28 23.79
N ARG A 740 4.99 -19.96 23.81
CA ARG A 740 4.10 -18.96 24.41
C ARG A 740 3.73 -17.89 23.39
N LEU A 741 2.66 -17.16 23.67
CA LEU A 741 2.32 -16.00 22.86
C LEU A 741 3.47 -14.98 22.89
N PHE A 742 3.72 -14.35 21.77
CA PHE A 742 4.70 -13.29 21.67
C PHE A 742 4.14 -12.01 22.30
N GLU A 743 4.94 -11.27 23.03
CA GLU A 743 4.53 -10.07 23.77
C GLU A 743 3.75 -9.02 22.93
N LEU A 744 4.08 -8.93 21.62
CA LEU A 744 3.41 -8.05 20.67
C LEU A 744 2.27 -8.75 19.90
N ASP A 745 1.79 -9.92 20.37
CA ASP A 745 0.65 -10.60 19.77
C ASP A 745 -0.65 -9.83 20.02
N GLN A 746 -1.34 -9.48 18.94
CA GLN A 746 -2.66 -8.87 18.96
C GLN A 746 -3.59 -9.69 18.07
N THR A 747 -4.43 -10.51 18.69
CA THR A 747 -5.25 -11.51 17.98
C THR A 747 -6.23 -10.88 17.01
N HIS A 748 -6.88 -9.78 17.38
CA HIS A 748 -7.86 -9.06 16.54
C HIS A 748 -7.41 -7.63 16.34
N ILE A 749 -7.32 -7.21 15.09
CA ILE A 749 -7.05 -5.82 14.69
C ILE A 749 -8.10 -5.45 13.65
N LEU A 750 -8.96 -4.48 13.97
CA LEU A 750 -9.96 -3.92 13.06
C LEU A 750 -9.73 -2.43 12.91
N THR A 751 -9.68 -1.97 11.66
CA THR A 751 -9.70 -0.55 11.32
C THR A 751 -10.75 -0.30 10.24
N ALA A 752 -11.62 0.67 10.49
CA ALA A 752 -12.56 1.17 9.50
C ALA A 752 -12.37 2.68 9.37
N LEU A 753 -12.10 3.15 8.17
CA LEU A 753 -11.96 4.58 7.92
C LEU A 753 -12.58 4.99 6.58
N GLY A 754 -12.97 6.25 6.52
CA GLY A 754 -13.46 6.86 5.30
C GLY A 754 -13.46 8.38 5.39
N SER A 755 -13.36 9.03 4.25
CA SER A 755 -13.46 10.48 4.10
C SER A 755 -14.42 10.81 2.96
N TYR A 756 -15.33 11.75 3.19
CA TYR A 756 -16.38 12.16 2.27
C TYR A 756 -16.37 13.68 2.04
N ARG A 757 -16.34 14.09 0.77
CA ARG A 757 -16.46 15.50 0.36
C ARG A 757 -17.93 15.91 0.28
N LEU A 758 -18.33 16.78 1.17
CA LEU A 758 -19.70 17.31 1.27
C LEU A 758 -20.00 18.41 0.24
N GLY A 759 -19.01 18.83 -0.55
CA GLY A 759 -19.12 19.97 -1.45
C GLY A 759 -18.78 21.32 -0.78
N ARG A 760 -18.70 22.37 -1.58
CA ARG A 760 -18.33 23.73 -1.13
C ARG A 760 -17.03 23.78 -0.32
N GLY A 761 -16.09 22.85 -0.56
CA GLY A 761 -14.81 22.77 0.14
C GLY A 761 -14.85 22.12 1.53
N TRP A 762 -15.94 21.49 1.94
CA TRP A 762 -16.02 20.68 3.16
C TRP A 762 -15.66 19.21 2.89
N GLU A 763 -14.88 18.63 3.79
CA GLU A 763 -14.58 17.19 3.81
C GLU A 763 -14.70 16.68 5.24
N LEU A 764 -15.40 15.55 5.45
CA LEU A 764 -15.59 14.88 6.73
C LEU A 764 -14.94 13.51 6.69
N GLY A 765 -14.06 13.23 7.63
CA GLY A 765 -13.40 11.95 7.79
C GLY A 765 -13.71 11.31 9.14
N MET A 766 -13.80 9.97 9.16
CA MET A 766 -13.94 9.17 10.39
C MET A 766 -13.03 7.96 10.34
N ARG A 767 -12.45 7.60 11.50
CA ARG A 767 -11.69 6.37 11.69
C ARG A 767 -12.09 5.70 13.01
N PHE A 768 -12.45 4.44 12.93
CA PHE A 768 -12.61 3.58 14.09
C PHE A 768 -11.54 2.50 14.08
N ARG A 769 -10.88 2.28 15.23
CA ARG A 769 -9.90 1.22 15.43
C ARG A 769 -10.23 0.42 16.67
N TYR A 770 -10.17 -0.92 16.55
CA TYR A 770 -10.29 -1.87 17.66
C TYR A 770 -9.10 -2.83 17.60
N VAL A 771 -8.43 -3.06 18.74
CA VAL A 771 -7.27 -3.94 18.84
C VAL A 771 -7.34 -4.72 20.16
N THR A 772 -7.08 -6.03 20.10
CA THR A 772 -6.92 -6.85 21.33
C THR A 772 -5.81 -6.26 22.19
N GLY A 773 -6.03 -6.21 23.50
CA GLY A 773 -5.07 -5.65 24.46
C GLY A 773 -3.72 -6.37 24.44
N ASN A 774 -2.66 -5.65 24.76
CA ASN A 774 -1.30 -6.17 24.83
C ASN A 774 -1.19 -7.22 25.95
N LEU A 775 -0.28 -8.16 25.79
CA LEU A 775 0.04 -9.13 26.79
C LEU A 775 0.82 -8.50 27.94
N TYR A 776 0.70 -9.07 29.12
CA TYR A 776 1.52 -8.72 30.28
C TYR A 776 1.75 -9.93 31.18
N THR A 777 2.82 -9.85 31.98
CA THR A 777 3.16 -10.84 33.03
C THR A 777 2.51 -10.41 34.34
N PRO A 778 1.57 -11.18 34.92
CA PRO A 778 0.94 -10.82 36.15
C PRO A 778 1.87 -10.99 37.38
N CYS A 779 1.70 -10.16 38.40
CA CYS A 779 2.31 -10.35 39.71
C CYS A 779 1.44 -11.27 40.54
N ARG A 780 1.93 -12.44 40.93
CA ARG A 780 1.19 -13.45 41.68
C ARG A 780 1.23 -13.19 43.20
N SER A 781 2.37 -12.71 43.68
CA SER A 781 2.58 -12.35 45.09
C SER A 781 3.74 -11.35 45.17
N SER A 782 3.96 -10.81 46.32
CA SER A 782 5.12 -9.97 46.61
C SER A 782 5.90 -10.48 47.79
N LEU A 783 7.21 -10.29 47.78
CA LEU A 783 8.10 -10.59 48.87
C LEU A 783 8.79 -9.30 49.30
N PHE A 784 8.91 -9.09 50.63
CA PHE A 784 9.71 -7.98 51.13
C PHE A 784 11.19 -8.33 51.02
N SER A 785 11.99 -7.49 50.35
CA SER A 785 13.42 -7.72 50.19
C SER A 785 14.12 -7.64 51.56
N SER A 786 14.81 -8.70 51.96
CA SER A 786 15.56 -8.73 53.23
C SER A 786 16.80 -7.82 53.25
N THR A 787 17.24 -7.40 52.07
CA THR A 787 18.42 -6.54 51.88
C THR A 787 18.07 -5.10 51.47
N GLY A 788 16.78 -4.79 51.26
CA GLY A 788 16.30 -3.50 50.79
C GLY A 788 15.08 -3.02 51.56
N THR A 789 14.59 -1.86 51.22
CA THR A 789 13.38 -1.23 51.78
C THR A 789 12.17 -1.36 50.85
N SER A 790 12.16 -2.33 49.95
CA SER A 790 11.14 -2.47 48.90
C SER A 790 10.59 -3.89 48.82
N TYR A 791 9.37 -3.98 48.32
CA TYR A 791 8.75 -5.22 47.89
C TYR A 791 9.19 -5.59 46.49
N VAL A 792 9.29 -6.90 46.25
CA VAL A 792 9.61 -7.48 44.91
C VAL A 792 8.44 -8.33 44.47
N CYS A 793 8.05 -8.16 43.22
CA CYS A 793 7.01 -8.95 42.58
C CYS A 793 7.50 -10.37 42.27
N VAL A 794 6.76 -11.38 42.77
CA VAL A 794 6.88 -12.76 42.29
C VAL A 794 6.02 -12.88 41.03
N GLN A 795 6.69 -12.91 39.86
CA GLN A 795 6.02 -12.95 38.58
C GLN A 795 5.27 -14.27 38.38
N GLY A 796 4.09 -14.19 37.77
CA GLY A 796 3.37 -15.32 37.22
C GLY A 796 3.98 -15.81 35.89
N PRO A 797 3.27 -16.66 35.14
CA PRO A 797 3.72 -17.04 33.81
C PRO A 797 3.90 -15.81 32.90
N LEU A 798 5.01 -15.78 32.18
CA LEU A 798 5.35 -14.67 31.30
C LEU A 798 4.27 -14.47 30.23
N ASP A 799 3.84 -13.23 30.00
CA ASP A 799 2.89 -12.81 28.96
C ASP A 799 1.59 -13.62 28.94
N SER A 800 1.10 -14.03 30.13
CA SER A 800 -0.03 -14.94 30.26
C SER A 800 -1.39 -14.26 30.31
N GLU A 801 -1.43 -12.96 30.55
CA GLU A 801 -2.66 -12.19 30.68
C GLU A 801 -2.68 -11.02 29.68
N ARG A 802 -3.89 -10.49 29.40
CA ARG A 802 -4.07 -9.37 28.48
C ARG A 802 -4.68 -8.16 29.16
N LEU A 803 -4.19 -7.00 28.81
CA LEU A 803 -4.85 -5.73 29.09
C LEU A 803 -6.22 -5.67 28.38
N PRO A 804 -7.16 -4.85 28.89
CA PRO A 804 -8.40 -4.56 28.18
C PRO A 804 -8.16 -4.10 26.75
N ALA A 805 -9.08 -4.46 25.84
CA ALA A 805 -8.96 -4.11 24.44
C ALA A 805 -8.92 -2.59 24.23
N PHE A 806 -8.05 -2.18 23.30
CA PHE A 806 -7.99 -0.83 22.79
C PHE A 806 -9.12 -0.59 21.78
N HIS A 807 -9.83 0.55 21.90
CA HIS A 807 -10.64 1.05 20.78
C HIS A 807 -10.74 2.58 20.81
N GLN A 808 -10.84 3.17 19.63
CA GLN A 808 -10.77 4.62 19.47
C GLN A 808 -11.56 5.04 18.23
N LEU A 809 -12.29 6.15 18.36
CA LEU A 809 -12.92 6.85 17.25
C LEU A 809 -12.22 8.19 17.06
N ASP A 810 -11.82 8.48 15.84
CA ASP A 810 -11.26 9.77 15.43
C ASP A 810 -12.17 10.40 14.38
N VAL A 811 -12.35 11.72 14.45
CA VAL A 811 -13.20 12.49 13.56
C VAL A 811 -12.44 13.70 13.07
N ARG A 812 -12.39 13.88 11.77
CA ARG A 812 -11.72 15.01 11.13
C ARG A 812 -12.68 15.80 10.24
N VAL A 813 -12.62 17.11 10.35
CA VAL A 813 -13.38 18.04 9.52
C VAL A 813 -12.40 19.00 8.86
N ASP A 814 -12.41 19.05 7.55
CA ASP A 814 -11.60 19.96 6.76
C ASP A 814 -12.50 20.99 6.04
N LYS A 815 -12.03 22.21 5.95
CA LYS A 815 -12.63 23.28 5.15
C LYS A 815 -11.58 23.96 4.30
N ARG A 816 -11.83 24.03 2.98
CA ARG A 816 -10.97 24.67 2.02
C ARG A 816 -11.63 25.92 1.46
N PHE A 817 -10.88 27.03 1.44
CA PHE A 817 -11.23 28.30 0.82
C PHE A 817 -10.27 28.54 -0.35
N VAL A 818 -10.82 28.78 -1.53
CA VAL A 818 -10.04 29.01 -2.75
C VAL A 818 -10.11 30.48 -3.10
N PHE A 819 -8.94 31.13 -3.17
CA PHE A 819 -8.76 32.53 -3.54
C PHE A 819 -8.11 32.63 -4.93
N ALA A 820 -7.94 33.82 -5.46
CA ALA A 820 -7.41 34.04 -6.81
C ALA A 820 -6.02 33.44 -7.05
N SER A 821 -5.12 33.57 -6.07
CA SER A 821 -3.70 33.20 -6.18
C SER A 821 -3.26 32.16 -5.15
N TRP A 822 -4.09 31.86 -4.17
CA TRP A 822 -3.74 30.92 -3.11
C TRP A 822 -4.96 30.21 -2.54
N THR A 823 -4.73 29.17 -1.76
CA THR A 823 -5.77 28.37 -1.10
C THR A 823 -5.50 28.35 0.39
N LEU A 824 -6.56 28.52 1.21
CA LEU A 824 -6.53 28.34 2.65
C LEU A 824 -7.27 27.07 3.02
N GLY A 825 -6.59 26.15 3.67
CA GLY A 825 -7.17 24.98 4.32
C GLY A 825 -7.21 25.19 5.84
N VAL A 826 -8.31 24.81 6.46
CA VAL A 826 -8.45 24.77 7.93
C VAL A 826 -8.99 23.39 8.27
N TYR A 827 -8.43 22.74 9.30
CA TYR A 827 -8.95 21.46 9.75
C TYR A 827 -9.01 21.35 11.27
N LEU A 828 -9.92 20.52 11.73
CA LEU A 828 -10.03 20.06 13.11
C LEU A 828 -10.01 18.53 13.09
N ASP A 829 -9.02 17.92 13.76
CA ASP A 829 -8.89 16.47 13.93
C ASP A 829 -9.10 16.13 15.43
N LEU A 830 -10.21 15.51 15.76
CA LEU A 830 -10.57 15.06 17.10
C LEU A 830 -10.09 13.62 17.28
N ILE A 831 -8.94 13.45 17.89
CA ILE A 831 -8.39 12.15 18.24
C ILE A 831 -9.06 11.67 19.53
N ASN A 832 -9.49 10.40 19.56
CA ASN A 832 -10.19 9.78 20.68
C ASN A 832 -11.49 10.54 21.06
N ALA A 833 -12.36 10.74 20.08
CA ALA A 833 -13.54 11.62 20.17
C ALA A 833 -14.49 11.30 21.34
N TYR A 834 -14.56 10.07 21.82
CA TYR A 834 -15.35 9.68 23.00
C TYR A 834 -14.51 9.54 24.28
N ASN A 835 -13.25 10.04 24.28
CA ASN A 835 -12.38 10.19 25.47
C ASN A 835 -12.17 8.89 26.25
N ARG A 836 -11.97 7.75 25.54
CA ARG A 836 -11.71 6.47 26.21
C ARG A 836 -10.32 6.44 26.82
N LYS A 837 -10.22 5.97 28.05
CA LYS A 837 -8.96 5.64 28.70
C LYS A 837 -8.53 4.24 28.23
N ASN A 838 -7.65 4.19 27.23
CA ASN A 838 -7.11 2.94 26.70
C ASN A 838 -5.88 2.52 27.50
N PRO A 839 -5.88 1.38 28.21
CA PRO A 839 -4.75 0.98 29.02
C PRO A 839 -3.58 0.50 28.14
N ASP A 840 -2.37 0.92 28.52
CA ASP A 840 -1.13 0.55 27.83
C ASP A 840 -0.20 -0.28 28.73
N PHE A 841 -0.30 -0.14 30.05
CA PHE A 841 0.50 -0.87 31.03
C PHE A 841 -0.26 -1.03 32.36
N LEU A 842 0.27 -1.87 33.24
CA LEU A 842 -0.21 -1.97 34.62
C LEU A 842 0.67 -1.13 35.55
N GLN A 843 0.04 -0.36 36.41
CA GLN A 843 0.71 0.28 37.54
C GLN A 843 0.34 -0.44 38.82
N SER A 844 1.34 -0.94 39.50
CA SER A 844 1.17 -1.57 40.83
C SER A 844 1.46 -0.57 41.95
N ASN A 845 0.82 -0.76 43.08
CA ASN A 845 1.18 -0.08 44.33
C ASN A 845 2.54 -0.60 44.86
N TYR A 846 3.07 0.02 45.92
CA TYR A 846 4.41 -0.24 46.46
C TYR A 846 4.66 -1.69 46.92
N ASP A 847 3.61 -2.43 47.28
CA ASP A 847 3.67 -3.81 47.77
C ASP A 847 3.11 -4.83 46.74
N PHE A 848 2.80 -4.40 45.54
CA PHE A 848 2.20 -5.20 44.43
C PHE A 848 0.88 -5.88 44.78
N SER A 849 0.22 -5.51 45.92
CA SER A 849 -1.07 -6.10 46.30
C SER A 849 -2.22 -5.64 45.39
N ARG A 850 -2.07 -4.52 44.71
CA ARG A 850 -3.03 -3.98 43.74
C ARG A 850 -2.33 -3.50 42.51
N SER A 851 -2.83 -3.96 41.36
CA SER A 851 -2.42 -3.49 40.05
C SER A 851 -3.61 -2.93 39.28
N GLN A 852 -3.47 -1.77 38.71
CA GLN A 852 -4.53 -1.11 37.93
C GLN A 852 -4.03 -0.79 36.52
N PRO A 853 -4.84 -1.07 35.47
CA PRO A 853 -4.53 -0.65 34.12
C PRO A 853 -4.41 0.88 34.04
N GLN A 854 -3.29 1.35 33.51
CA GLN A 854 -3.02 2.78 33.29
C GLN A 854 -2.95 3.08 31.80
N SER A 855 -3.40 4.25 31.45
CA SER A 855 -3.40 4.74 30.09
C SER A 855 -2.24 5.72 29.91
N ALA A 856 -1.31 5.36 29.02
CA ALA A 856 -0.41 6.34 28.41
C ALA A 856 -1.04 7.00 27.18
N SER A 857 -2.23 6.50 26.77
CA SER A 857 -2.98 7.06 25.65
C SER A 857 -3.40 8.49 25.98
N LEU A 858 -3.27 9.34 25.00
CA LEU A 858 -3.68 10.73 25.10
C LEU A 858 -5.21 10.80 25.29
N PRO A 859 -5.73 11.71 26.13
CA PRO A 859 -7.17 11.98 26.23
C PRO A 859 -7.69 12.50 24.89
N ILE A 860 -8.93 12.96 24.85
CA ILE A 860 -9.41 13.65 23.64
C ILE A 860 -8.48 14.82 23.32
N ILE A 861 -7.93 14.81 22.09
CA ILE A 861 -7.05 15.88 21.58
C ILE A 861 -7.72 16.53 20.38
N PRO A 862 -8.16 17.78 20.51
CA PRO A 862 -8.55 18.59 19.36
C PRO A 862 -7.28 19.16 18.70
N SER A 863 -6.88 18.59 17.59
CA SER A 863 -5.78 19.12 16.77
C SER A 863 -6.35 20.06 15.71
N PHE A 864 -6.08 21.33 15.86
CA PHE A 864 -6.46 22.36 14.88
C PHE A 864 -5.25 22.69 14.01
N GLY A 865 -5.48 22.83 12.70
CA GLY A 865 -4.42 23.21 11.78
C GLY A 865 -4.91 24.16 10.70
N VAL A 866 -3.97 25.03 10.27
CA VAL A 866 -4.17 26.01 9.21
C VAL A 866 -3.08 25.83 8.17
N ARG A 867 -3.46 25.83 6.90
CA ARG A 867 -2.57 25.60 5.77
C ARG A 867 -2.84 26.61 4.66
N GLY A 868 -1.80 27.31 4.22
CA GLY A 868 -1.80 28.18 3.06
C GLY A 868 -1.00 27.57 1.92
N GLU A 869 -1.52 27.61 0.70
CA GLU A 869 -0.85 27.11 -0.51
C GLU A 869 -0.91 28.17 -1.62
N LEU A 870 0.26 28.44 -2.28
CA LEU A 870 0.43 29.36 -3.41
C LEU A 870 0.59 28.59 -4.71
#